data_b66969121d1f09bb404e3303cc678da0
#
_entry.id   b66969121d1f09bb404e3303cc678da0
#
_cell.length_a   1.000
_cell.length_b   1.000
_cell.length_c   1.000
_cell.angle_alpha   90.00
_cell.angle_beta   90.00
_cell.angle_gamma   90.00
#
_symmetry.space_group_name_H-M   'P 1'
#
loop_
_entity.id
_entity.type
_entity.pdbx_description
1 polymer ?
#
loop_
_entity_poly.entity_id
_entity_poly.type
_entity_poly.pdbx_seq_one_letter_code
_entity_poly.pdbx_strand_id
1 'polypeptide(L)'
;MSKSTAEIRQAFLDFFHSKGHQVVASSSLVPHNDPTLLFTNAGMNQFKDVFLGLDKRHYSRATTAQRCVRAGGKHNDLENVGYTARHHTFFEMLGNFSFGDYFKQDAIKYAWELLTGESWFALPKEKLWVTVYETDDEAFDIWANEVGVPRERIIRIGDNKGAAFASDNFWQMGDTGPCGPCTEIFFDHGDHIWGGPPGSPEEDGDRYIEIWNIVFMQFNRQADGTMEPLPKPSVDTGMGLERIAAVLQHVNSNYDIDLFRTLIENVARVTGATDLTNKSLRVIADHIRSCAFLIADGVIPSNENRGYVLRRIIRRAVRHGNMLGAKETFFWKLVAPLIDVMGAAGEELKQQQAQVEHVLKTEEEQFARTLERGLALLDEELSKLKGDTLDGETAFRLYDTYGFPVDLTADVCRERNIKVDEAGFEAAMEEQRRRARESSGFGADYNAMIRVDGASEFKGYDHLELNAKVTALFIDGKAVDAVTAGQEAVVILDQTPFYAESGGQVGDKGELKGAGFSFAVNDTQKYGQAIGHIGKLSHGTLKVGDALEADVDRARRQRIRLNHSATHLMHAALRQVLGTHVAQKGSLVNDKALRFDFSHFEAMKPEEIRAVEDLVNAQIRRNLPVETNIMDIDAARESGAMALFGEKYDDRVRVLSMGDFSTELCGGTHASRTGDIGLFRITSESGTAAGVRRIEAVTGEGAIAYLHAQSDLLGDIAQLLKGDSHNLGDKVRAALERTRVLEKELQQLKEQAAAQESANLSSKAEEINGVKLLVSELTGVEPKMLRTMVDDLKNQLGSTIVVLATVADGKVSLIAGVSKDVTDRVKAGELVGMVAQQVGGKGGGRPDMAQAGGTDASALPAALASVKGWVSAKL
;
A
#
# COMPACT_ATOMS: atom_id res chain seq x y z
N MET A 1 3.35 -35.42 30.33
CA MET A 1 3.74 -34.06 29.90
C MET A 1 2.89 -33.67 28.71
N SER A 2 2.27 -32.50 28.71
CA SER A 2 1.56 -32.00 27.53
C SER A 2 2.53 -31.67 26.41
N LYS A 3 2.14 -31.96 25.17
CA LYS A 3 2.98 -31.67 23.99
C LYS A 3 2.97 -30.18 23.68
N SER A 4 4.13 -29.62 23.30
CA SER A 4 4.21 -28.26 22.78
C SER A 4 3.54 -28.16 21.40
N THR A 5 3.19 -26.95 20.98
CA THR A 5 2.61 -26.71 19.66
C THR A 5 3.56 -27.19 18.56
N ALA A 6 4.87 -26.95 18.70
CA ALA A 6 5.89 -27.43 17.74
C ALA A 6 5.95 -28.96 17.68
N GLU A 7 5.88 -29.66 18.83
CA GLU A 7 5.85 -31.11 18.89
C GLU A 7 4.59 -31.70 18.23
N ILE A 8 3.43 -31.05 18.44
CA ILE A 8 2.16 -31.45 17.82
C ILE A 8 2.23 -31.32 16.29
N ARG A 9 2.74 -30.20 15.79
CA ARG A 9 2.95 -30.00 14.36
C ARG A 9 3.81 -31.10 13.77
N GLN A 10 4.94 -31.38 14.39
CA GLN A 10 5.87 -32.40 13.91
C GLN A 10 5.27 -33.80 14.01
N ALA A 11 4.54 -34.11 15.06
CA ALA A 11 3.90 -35.42 15.23
C ALA A 11 2.88 -35.71 14.11
N PHE A 12 2.09 -34.71 13.73
CA PHE A 12 1.16 -34.83 12.60
C PHE A 12 1.89 -35.18 11.31
N LEU A 13 2.94 -34.44 10.99
CA LEU A 13 3.73 -34.68 9.78
C LEU A 13 4.42 -36.03 9.80
N ASP A 14 4.98 -36.44 10.94
CA ASP A 14 5.65 -37.73 11.10
C ASP A 14 4.66 -38.91 10.96
N PHE A 15 3.45 -38.77 11.53
CA PHE A 15 2.40 -39.78 11.37
C PHE A 15 2.07 -40.04 9.92
N PHE A 16 1.78 -39.00 9.15
CA PHE A 16 1.43 -39.15 7.74
C PHE A 16 2.62 -39.53 6.85
N HIS A 17 3.83 -39.08 7.22
CA HIS A 17 5.03 -39.60 6.57
C HIS A 17 5.15 -41.10 6.75
N SER A 18 4.86 -41.65 7.93
CA SER A 18 4.84 -43.09 8.18
C SER A 18 3.77 -43.86 7.37
N LYS A 19 2.75 -43.16 6.90
CA LYS A 19 1.70 -43.66 6.02
C LYS A 19 1.97 -43.40 4.52
N GLY A 20 3.19 -43.05 4.17
CA GLY A 20 3.60 -42.91 2.78
C GLY A 20 3.29 -41.54 2.16
N HIS A 21 3.03 -40.54 2.96
CA HIS A 21 2.77 -39.18 2.49
C HIS A 21 4.07 -38.39 2.33
N GLN A 22 4.18 -37.66 1.23
CA GLN A 22 5.25 -36.69 1.05
C GLN A 22 5.00 -35.49 1.95
N VAL A 23 5.98 -35.12 2.76
CA VAL A 23 5.92 -33.87 3.54
C VAL A 23 6.20 -32.72 2.59
N VAL A 24 5.20 -31.85 2.43
CA VAL A 24 5.27 -30.69 1.54
C VAL A 24 5.32 -29.43 2.37
N ALA A 25 6.21 -28.52 2.02
CA ALA A 25 6.33 -27.22 2.71
C ALA A 25 5.06 -26.39 2.55
N SER A 26 4.81 -25.52 3.54
CA SER A 26 3.75 -24.50 3.43
C SER A 26 3.97 -23.65 2.19
N SER A 27 2.91 -23.47 1.40
CA SER A 27 2.95 -22.51 0.29
C SER A 27 2.87 -21.07 0.82
N SER A 28 3.20 -20.10 -0.05
CA SER A 28 3.07 -18.69 0.25
C SER A 28 1.64 -18.32 0.65
N LEU A 29 1.49 -17.37 1.55
CA LEU A 29 0.19 -16.76 1.89
C LEU A 29 -0.43 -16.01 0.71
N VAL A 30 0.38 -15.64 -0.29
CA VAL A 30 -0.09 -15.05 -1.55
C VAL A 30 -0.25 -16.18 -2.57
N PRO A 31 -1.48 -16.57 -2.92
CA PRO A 31 -1.70 -17.66 -3.87
C PRO A 31 -1.33 -17.21 -5.29
N HIS A 32 -0.44 -17.97 -5.93
CA HIS A 32 0.04 -17.65 -7.28
C HIS A 32 -0.90 -18.13 -8.39
N ASN A 33 -1.72 -19.14 -8.13
CA ASN A 33 -2.53 -19.83 -9.14
C ASN A 33 -4.03 -19.51 -9.06
N ASP A 34 -4.46 -18.64 -8.16
CA ASP A 34 -5.87 -18.34 -7.98
C ASP A 34 -6.09 -16.84 -7.77
N PRO A 35 -6.44 -16.10 -8.83
CA PRO A 35 -6.70 -14.66 -8.73
C PRO A 35 -7.97 -14.31 -7.95
N THR A 36 -8.81 -15.31 -7.62
CA THR A 36 -10.04 -15.10 -6.85
C THR A 36 -9.80 -15.03 -5.34
N LEU A 37 -8.64 -15.49 -4.87
CA LEU A 37 -8.26 -15.49 -3.46
C LEU A 37 -7.25 -14.39 -3.14
N LEU A 38 -7.54 -13.62 -2.12
CA LEU A 38 -6.57 -12.65 -1.57
C LEU A 38 -5.41 -13.39 -0.90
N PHE A 39 -5.72 -14.36 -0.06
CA PHE A 39 -4.73 -15.11 0.71
C PHE A 39 -5.00 -16.61 0.67
N THR A 40 -3.96 -17.39 0.88
CA THR A 40 -4.09 -18.80 1.16
C THR A 40 -4.90 -18.98 2.44
N ASN A 41 -6.04 -19.65 2.36
CA ASN A 41 -7.00 -19.78 3.46
C ASN A 41 -7.27 -21.23 3.87
N ALA A 42 -6.67 -22.20 3.17
CA ALA A 42 -6.79 -23.63 3.44
C ALA A 42 -5.59 -24.40 2.88
N GLY A 43 -5.32 -25.57 3.43
CA GLY A 43 -4.21 -26.42 3.01
C GLY A 43 -4.31 -26.91 1.57
N MET A 44 -5.52 -27.03 1.05
CA MET A 44 -5.76 -27.51 -0.30
C MET A 44 -5.43 -26.51 -1.40
N ASN A 45 -5.28 -25.20 -1.08
CA ASN A 45 -5.10 -24.17 -2.10
C ASN A 45 -3.91 -24.45 -3.02
N GLN A 46 -2.79 -24.90 -2.49
CA GLN A 46 -1.62 -25.24 -3.30
C GLN A 46 -1.81 -26.50 -4.16
N PHE A 47 -2.81 -27.33 -3.85
CA PHE A 47 -3.09 -28.58 -4.54
C PHE A 47 -4.34 -28.55 -5.44
N LYS A 48 -4.97 -27.39 -5.57
CA LYS A 48 -6.19 -27.23 -6.37
C LYS A 48 -6.09 -27.85 -7.76
N ASP A 49 -5.03 -27.52 -8.49
CA ASP A 49 -4.81 -28.00 -9.83
C ASP A 49 -4.48 -29.52 -9.87
N VAL A 50 -3.91 -30.05 -8.79
CA VAL A 50 -3.70 -31.48 -8.65
C VAL A 50 -5.04 -32.22 -8.54
N PHE A 51 -5.97 -31.73 -7.72
CA PHE A 51 -7.32 -32.28 -7.62
C PHE A 51 -8.09 -32.23 -8.93
N LEU A 52 -7.90 -31.17 -9.71
CA LEU A 52 -8.54 -30.99 -11.01
C LEU A 52 -7.88 -31.83 -12.13
N GLY A 53 -6.74 -32.46 -11.86
CA GLY A 53 -5.98 -33.23 -12.86
C GLY A 53 -5.15 -32.34 -13.81
N LEU A 54 -5.03 -31.04 -13.55
CA LEU A 54 -4.30 -30.08 -14.37
C LEU A 54 -2.81 -30.05 -14.05
N ASP A 55 -2.42 -30.48 -12.85
CA ASP A 55 -1.03 -30.58 -12.40
C ASP A 55 -0.75 -32.01 -11.93
N LYS A 56 0.44 -32.52 -12.23
CA LYS A 56 0.88 -33.83 -11.78
C LYS A 56 2.10 -33.68 -10.88
N ARG A 57 2.01 -34.30 -9.71
CA ARG A 57 3.12 -34.38 -8.78
C ARG A 57 3.72 -35.77 -8.81
N HIS A 58 4.98 -35.90 -8.38
CA HIS A 58 5.66 -37.22 -8.30
C HIS A 58 5.17 -38.10 -7.13
N TYR A 59 4.26 -37.56 -6.31
CA TYR A 59 3.62 -38.25 -5.18
C TYR A 59 2.10 -38.23 -5.36
N SER A 60 1.44 -39.25 -4.79
CA SER A 60 -0.03 -39.39 -4.76
C SER A 60 -0.62 -39.08 -3.37
N ARG A 61 0.25 -38.95 -2.37
CA ARG A 61 -0.10 -38.62 -0.98
C ARG A 61 0.78 -37.49 -0.50
N ALA A 62 0.17 -36.50 0.15
CA ALA A 62 0.90 -35.36 0.70
C ALA A 62 0.42 -35.04 2.11
N THR A 63 1.30 -34.46 2.91
CA THR A 63 0.95 -33.86 4.20
C THR A 63 1.68 -32.53 4.38
N THR A 64 1.02 -31.57 4.99
CA THR A 64 1.58 -30.24 5.17
C THR A 64 1.03 -29.56 6.43
N ALA A 65 1.83 -28.66 7.00
CA ALA A 65 1.41 -27.66 7.98
C ALA A 65 1.34 -26.34 7.24
N GLN A 66 0.18 -26.00 6.69
CA GLN A 66 -0.02 -24.83 5.84
C GLN A 66 -0.36 -23.59 6.65
N ARG A 67 0.42 -22.53 6.47
CA ARG A 67 0.07 -21.21 7.00
C ARG A 67 -1.11 -20.64 6.22
N CYS A 68 -2.11 -20.13 6.94
CA CYS A 68 -3.35 -19.60 6.39
C CYS A 68 -3.67 -18.24 6.98
N VAL A 69 -4.29 -17.37 6.17
CA VAL A 69 -4.84 -16.08 6.62
C VAL A 69 -6.30 -15.98 6.24
N ARG A 70 -7.13 -15.63 7.22
CA ARG A 70 -8.56 -15.36 7.06
C ARG A 70 -8.89 -13.96 7.56
N ALA A 71 -8.52 -12.98 6.76
CA ALA A 71 -8.81 -11.58 7.01
C ALA A 71 -9.13 -10.92 5.66
N GLY A 72 -10.35 -10.46 5.50
CA GLY A 72 -10.84 -9.90 4.23
C GLY A 72 -11.40 -10.96 3.27
N GLY A 73 -12.21 -10.53 2.34
CA GLY A 73 -12.89 -11.41 1.38
C GLY A 73 -14.02 -12.24 1.98
N LYS A 74 -14.29 -13.42 1.38
CA LYS A 74 -15.37 -14.33 1.82
C LYS A 74 -15.12 -14.98 3.19
N HIS A 75 -13.86 -15.13 3.57
CA HIS A 75 -13.45 -15.71 4.85
C HIS A 75 -12.75 -14.65 5.67
N ASN A 76 -13.52 -13.96 6.51
CA ASN A 76 -13.03 -12.86 7.33
C ASN A 76 -13.35 -13.10 8.79
N ASP A 77 -12.34 -13.47 9.57
CA ASP A 77 -12.45 -13.70 11.01
C ASP A 77 -11.98 -12.50 11.86
N LEU A 78 -11.57 -11.40 11.22
CA LEU A 78 -10.95 -10.26 11.89
C LEU A 78 -11.77 -9.70 13.04
N GLU A 79 -13.09 -9.56 12.87
CA GLU A 79 -13.98 -9.00 13.89
C GLU A 79 -14.12 -9.88 15.13
N ASN A 80 -13.93 -11.20 14.98
CA ASN A 80 -14.06 -12.16 16.06
C ASN A 80 -12.80 -12.30 16.91
N VAL A 81 -11.66 -11.84 16.40
CA VAL A 81 -10.37 -11.95 17.10
C VAL A 81 -10.37 -11.08 18.36
N GLY A 82 -10.06 -11.71 19.48
CA GLY A 82 -10.09 -11.10 20.81
C GLY A 82 -11.40 -11.31 21.56
N TYR A 83 -12.49 -11.65 20.86
CA TYR A 83 -13.83 -11.86 21.47
C TYR A 83 -14.23 -13.32 21.58
N THR A 84 -13.57 -14.20 20.83
CA THR A 84 -13.81 -15.65 20.86
C THR A 84 -12.55 -16.42 21.27
N ALA A 85 -12.74 -17.65 21.70
CA ALA A 85 -11.63 -18.50 22.11
C ALA A 85 -10.86 -19.15 20.95
N ARG A 86 -11.36 -19.08 19.73
CA ARG A 86 -10.93 -19.95 18.62
C ARG A 86 -10.74 -19.27 17.26
N HIS A 87 -11.05 -17.99 17.13
CA HIS A 87 -10.88 -17.27 15.86
C HIS A 87 -9.53 -16.56 15.78
N HIS A 88 -8.89 -16.69 14.63
CA HIS A 88 -7.58 -16.10 14.32
C HIS A 88 -7.56 -15.51 12.92
N THR A 89 -6.79 -14.46 12.72
CA THR A 89 -6.48 -13.96 11.38
C THR A 89 -5.44 -14.85 10.69
N PHE A 90 -4.56 -15.44 11.47
CA PHE A 90 -3.52 -16.36 11.03
C PHE A 90 -3.60 -17.65 11.83
N PHE A 91 -3.53 -18.79 11.15
CA PHE A 91 -3.44 -20.09 11.79
C PHE A 91 -2.70 -21.07 10.90
N GLU A 92 -2.27 -22.18 11.47
CA GLU A 92 -1.69 -23.28 10.71
C GLU A 92 -2.70 -24.40 10.54
N MET A 93 -2.93 -24.81 9.30
CA MET A 93 -3.80 -25.95 8.99
C MET A 93 -2.95 -27.16 8.70
N LEU A 94 -3.07 -28.16 9.57
CA LEU A 94 -2.47 -29.47 9.37
C LEU A 94 -3.38 -30.27 8.44
N GLY A 95 -2.80 -30.85 7.41
CA GLY A 95 -3.58 -31.59 6.42
C GLY A 95 -2.88 -32.80 5.86
N ASN A 96 -3.67 -33.80 5.50
CA ASN A 96 -3.25 -34.91 4.66
C ASN A 96 -4.13 -34.98 3.43
N PHE A 97 -3.50 -35.33 2.32
CA PHE A 97 -4.11 -35.28 0.98
C PHE A 97 -3.86 -36.60 0.26
N SER A 98 -4.90 -37.06 -0.45
CA SER A 98 -4.81 -38.20 -1.36
C SER A 98 -5.29 -37.78 -2.74
N PHE A 99 -4.45 -37.89 -3.73
CA PHE A 99 -4.76 -37.53 -5.12
C PHE A 99 -5.12 -38.80 -5.90
N GLY A 100 -6.30 -39.33 -5.57
CA GLY A 100 -6.79 -40.55 -6.20
C GLY A 100 -6.10 -41.84 -5.74
N ASP A 101 -5.42 -41.82 -4.61
CA ASP A 101 -4.75 -43.02 -4.04
C ASP A 101 -5.67 -43.75 -3.05
N TYR A 102 -5.99 -43.15 -1.90
CA TYR A 102 -6.97 -43.65 -0.95
C TYR A 102 -8.17 -42.75 -0.86
N PHE A 103 -9.27 -43.28 -0.26
CA PHE A 103 -10.48 -42.46 -0.13
C PHE A 103 -11.07 -42.60 1.29
N LYS A 104 -12.37 -42.68 1.45
CA LYS A 104 -13.07 -42.60 2.74
C LYS A 104 -12.52 -43.56 3.81
N GLN A 105 -12.32 -44.82 3.48
CA GLN A 105 -11.94 -45.83 4.45
C GLN A 105 -10.58 -45.54 5.11
N ASP A 106 -9.55 -45.36 4.31
CA ASP A 106 -8.20 -45.09 4.85
C ASP A 106 -8.11 -43.69 5.47
N ALA A 107 -8.77 -42.70 4.90
CA ALA A 107 -8.79 -41.34 5.46
C ALA A 107 -9.36 -41.32 6.89
N ILE A 108 -10.50 -41.96 7.10
CA ILE A 108 -11.15 -42.07 8.40
C ILE A 108 -10.29 -42.88 9.38
N LYS A 109 -9.73 -44.01 8.93
CA LYS A 109 -8.89 -44.85 9.79
C LYS A 109 -7.60 -44.17 10.20
N TYR A 110 -6.94 -43.47 9.29
CA TYR A 110 -5.73 -42.70 9.62
C TYR A 110 -6.04 -41.58 10.64
N ALA A 111 -7.14 -40.88 10.45
CA ALA A 111 -7.56 -39.84 11.37
C ALA A 111 -7.79 -40.38 12.77
N TRP A 112 -8.51 -41.49 12.89
CA TRP A 112 -8.80 -42.10 14.17
C TRP A 112 -7.54 -42.64 14.86
N GLU A 113 -6.64 -43.27 14.11
CA GLU A 113 -5.37 -43.78 14.63
C GLU A 113 -4.51 -42.64 15.20
N LEU A 114 -4.39 -41.51 14.48
CA LEU A 114 -3.63 -40.35 14.97
C LEU A 114 -4.25 -39.79 16.26
N LEU A 115 -5.56 -39.59 16.26
CA LEU A 115 -6.25 -38.97 17.42
C LEU A 115 -6.25 -39.84 18.66
N THR A 116 -6.48 -41.17 18.51
CA THR A 116 -6.70 -42.07 19.63
C THR A 116 -5.55 -43.02 19.92
N GLY A 117 -4.58 -43.13 19.01
CA GLY A 117 -3.41 -44.01 19.17
C GLY A 117 -2.55 -43.62 20.37
N GLU A 118 -2.15 -44.61 21.18
CA GLU A 118 -1.34 -44.37 22.37
C GLU A 118 0.02 -43.75 22.07
N SER A 119 0.60 -44.05 20.95
CA SER A 119 1.88 -43.50 20.49
C SER A 119 1.75 -42.10 19.86
N TRP A 120 0.54 -41.64 19.64
CA TRP A 120 0.25 -40.38 18.97
C TRP A 120 -0.46 -39.40 19.91
N PHE A 121 -1.67 -38.98 19.60
CA PHE A 121 -2.36 -37.99 20.44
C PHE A 121 -3.11 -38.57 21.64
N ALA A 122 -3.40 -39.83 21.60
CA ALA A 122 -4.02 -40.59 22.72
C ALA A 122 -5.26 -39.95 23.34
N LEU A 123 -6.12 -39.32 22.51
CA LEU A 123 -7.36 -38.73 23.00
C LEU A 123 -8.35 -39.78 23.48
N PRO A 124 -9.15 -39.47 24.53
CA PRO A 124 -10.21 -40.35 24.98
C PRO A 124 -11.27 -40.52 23.91
N LYS A 125 -11.52 -41.78 23.51
CA LYS A 125 -12.50 -42.10 22.46
C LYS A 125 -13.91 -41.61 22.78
N GLU A 126 -14.29 -41.65 24.04
CA GLU A 126 -15.60 -41.24 24.55
C GLU A 126 -15.87 -39.74 24.41
N LYS A 127 -14.83 -38.93 24.21
CA LYS A 127 -14.97 -37.49 24.04
C LYS A 127 -15.02 -37.06 22.56
N LEU A 128 -14.97 -38.03 21.66
CA LEU A 128 -14.96 -37.73 20.23
C LEU A 128 -16.34 -37.97 19.61
N TRP A 129 -16.83 -36.94 18.93
CA TRP A 129 -18.08 -37.00 18.17
C TRP A 129 -17.73 -36.78 16.70
N VAL A 130 -18.50 -37.39 15.79
CA VAL A 130 -18.29 -37.24 14.36
C VAL A 130 -19.58 -36.84 13.67
N THR A 131 -19.44 -36.08 12.57
CA THR A 131 -20.54 -35.76 11.67
C THR A 131 -20.31 -36.39 10.31
N VAL A 132 -21.36 -36.65 9.57
CA VAL A 132 -21.31 -37.03 8.17
C VAL A 132 -22.37 -36.26 7.39
N TYR A 133 -22.16 -36.06 6.10
CA TYR A 133 -23.21 -35.51 5.24
C TYR A 133 -24.41 -36.46 5.21
N GLU A 134 -25.62 -35.91 5.25
CA GLU A 134 -26.87 -36.64 5.43
C GLU A 134 -27.00 -37.87 4.52
N THR A 135 -26.55 -37.77 3.28
CA THR A 135 -26.65 -38.85 2.28
C THR A 135 -25.40 -39.70 2.18
N ASP A 136 -24.35 -39.44 2.96
CA ASP A 136 -23.09 -40.19 2.91
C ASP A 136 -23.15 -41.40 3.83
N ASP A 137 -23.85 -42.46 3.38
CA ASP A 137 -24.00 -43.70 4.13
C ASP A 137 -22.67 -44.46 4.26
N GLU A 138 -21.81 -44.36 3.27
CA GLU A 138 -20.49 -45.02 3.30
C GLU A 138 -19.63 -44.48 4.45
N ALA A 139 -19.53 -43.18 4.62
CA ALA A 139 -18.79 -42.62 5.73
C ALA A 139 -19.43 -42.97 7.07
N PHE A 140 -20.76 -42.94 7.18
CA PHE A 140 -21.47 -43.39 8.37
C PHE A 140 -21.13 -44.80 8.77
N ASP A 141 -21.20 -45.74 7.82
CA ASP A 141 -20.95 -47.16 8.03
C ASP A 141 -19.50 -47.42 8.42
N ILE A 142 -18.54 -46.73 7.84
CA ILE A 142 -17.12 -46.83 8.22
C ILE A 142 -16.95 -46.41 9.70
N TRP A 143 -17.51 -45.30 10.10
CA TRP A 143 -17.46 -44.88 11.50
C TRP A 143 -18.11 -45.87 12.46
N ALA A 144 -19.30 -46.36 12.13
CA ALA A 144 -20.07 -47.21 13.02
C ALA A 144 -19.54 -48.63 13.08
N ASN A 145 -19.26 -49.23 11.92
CA ASN A 145 -18.98 -50.66 11.77
C ASN A 145 -17.48 -51.00 11.77
N GLU A 146 -16.64 -50.14 11.15
CA GLU A 146 -15.20 -50.40 11.05
C GLU A 146 -14.39 -49.75 12.16
N VAL A 147 -14.73 -48.53 12.53
CA VAL A 147 -14.03 -47.78 13.58
C VAL A 147 -14.66 -48.07 14.95
N GLY A 148 -15.99 -48.29 15.01
CA GLY A 148 -16.69 -48.64 16.20
C GLY A 148 -17.14 -47.43 17.03
N VAL A 149 -17.34 -46.29 16.42
CA VAL A 149 -17.94 -45.11 17.08
C VAL A 149 -19.42 -45.41 17.34
N PRO A 150 -19.95 -45.25 18.58
CA PRO A 150 -21.37 -45.40 18.87
C PRO A 150 -22.22 -44.54 17.92
N ARG A 151 -23.32 -45.11 17.42
CA ARG A 151 -24.17 -44.44 16.42
C ARG A 151 -24.78 -43.12 16.93
N GLU A 152 -25.03 -43.00 18.23
CA GLU A 152 -25.50 -41.77 18.88
C GLU A 152 -24.48 -40.63 18.83
N ARG A 153 -23.22 -40.92 18.56
CA ARG A 153 -22.18 -39.92 18.39
C ARG A 153 -21.76 -39.71 16.93
N ILE A 154 -22.51 -40.30 15.99
CA ILE A 154 -22.35 -40.05 14.54
C ILE A 154 -23.58 -39.29 14.08
N ILE A 155 -23.42 -38.01 13.83
CA ILE A 155 -24.52 -37.07 13.51
C ILE A 155 -24.59 -36.83 12.02
N ARG A 156 -25.77 -37.01 11.43
CA ARG A 156 -26.02 -36.67 10.03
C ARG A 156 -26.45 -35.23 9.92
N ILE A 157 -25.74 -34.47 9.07
CA ILE A 157 -26.04 -33.05 8.80
C ILE A 157 -26.44 -32.89 7.34
N GLY A 158 -27.61 -32.34 7.10
CA GLY A 158 -28.12 -32.04 5.76
C GLY A 158 -27.79 -30.66 5.25
N ASP A 159 -28.49 -30.23 4.21
CA ASP A 159 -28.33 -28.90 3.60
C ASP A 159 -28.96 -27.83 4.50
N ASN A 160 -28.22 -27.41 5.52
CA ASN A 160 -28.68 -26.53 6.59
C ASN A 160 -28.42 -25.03 6.33
N LYS A 161 -27.97 -24.68 5.13
CA LYS A 161 -27.65 -23.29 4.74
C LYS A 161 -28.53 -22.75 3.60
N GLY A 162 -29.69 -23.34 3.40
CA GLY A 162 -30.77 -22.79 2.54
C GLY A 162 -30.71 -23.12 1.05
N ALA A 163 -29.73 -23.91 0.60
CA ALA A 163 -29.63 -24.33 -0.80
C ALA A 163 -29.06 -25.75 -0.92
N ALA A 164 -29.22 -26.36 -2.08
CA ALA A 164 -28.64 -27.68 -2.36
C ALA A 164 -27.13 -27.62 -2.22
N PHE A 165 -26.56 -28.61 -1.53
CA PHE A 165 -25.13 -28.70 -1.21
C PHE A 165 -24.59 -27.55 -0.34
N ALA A 166 -25.45 -26.71 0.19
CA ALA A 166 -25.07 -25.69 1.17
C ALA A 166 -25.23 -26.26 2.58
N SER A 167 -24.19 -26.89 3.06
CA SER A 167 -24.15 -27.63 4.33
C SER A 167 -22.83 -27.45 5.06
N ASP A 168 -22.86 -27.55 6.39
CA ASP A 168 -21.64 -27.66 7.19
C ASP A 168 -20.84 -28.94 6.84
N ASN A 169 -21.50 -29.98 6.34
CA ASN A 169 -20.86 -31.23 5.92
C ASN A 169 -20.77 -31.42 4.42
N PHE A 170 -20.83 -30.32 3.66
CA PHE A 170 -20.47 -30.31 2.24
C PHE A 170 -19.53 -29.13 1.98
N TRP A 171 -18.27 -29.41 1.70
CA TRP A 171 -17.26 -28.40 1.56
C TRP A 171 -17.13 -27.90 0.13
N GLN A 172 -16.98 -26.57 -0.03
CA GLN A 172 -16.75 -25.89 -1.29
C GLN A 172 -15.68 -24.82 -1.08
N MET A 173 -14.74 -24.72 -2.01
CA MET A 173 -13.71 -23.68 -1.95
C MET A 173 -14.28 -22.29 -2.25
N GLY A 174 -15.21 -22.23 -3.19
CA GLY A 174 -15.86 -21.01 -3.66
C GLY A 174 -17.09 -21.35 -4.48
N ASP A 175 -17.49 -20.46 -5.38
CA ASP A 175 -18.65 -20.69 -6.26
C ASP A 175 -18.36 -21.75 -7.34
N THR A 176 -17.09 -22.04 -7.59
CA THR A 176 -16.61 -23.04 -8.55
C THR A 176 -15.41 -23.79 -7.98
N GLY A 177 -15.10 -24.93 -8.52
CA GLY A 177 -13.92 -25.73 -8.19
C GLY A 177 -14.22 -27.02 -7.45
N PRO A 178 -13.17 -27.69 -6.91
CA PRO A 178 -13.32 -28.96 -6.22
C PRO A 178 -14.22 -28.86 -4.99
N CYS A 179 -15.08 -29.84 -4.80
CA CYS A 179 -15.99 -29.91 -3.68
C CYS A 179 -16.44 -31.34 -3.40
N GLY A 180 -17.04 -31.54 -2.25
CA GLY A 180 -17.62 -32.84 -1.89
C GLY A 180 -18.09 -32.91 -0.44
N PRO A 181 -18.76 -34.02 -0.07
CA PRO A 181 -19.20 -34.25 1.28
C PRO A 181 -18.01 -34.40 2.23
N CYS A 182 -18.19 -33.99 3.46
CA CYS A 182 -17.15 -34.12 4.46
C CYS A 182 -17.65 -34.79 5.75
N THR A 183 -16.68 -35.26 6.53
CA THR A 183 -16.90 -35.73 7.90
C THR A 183 -16.04 -34.87 8.82
N GLU A 184 -16.66 -34.37 9.89
CA GLU A 184 -15.99 -33.57 10.89
C GLU A 184 -15.84 -34.35 12.18
N ILE A 185 -14.72 -34.12 12.88
CA ILE A 185 -14.47 -34.73 14.19
C ILE A 185 -14.48 -33.61 15.21
N PHE A 186 -15.29 -33.81 16.29
CA PHE A 186 -15.50 -32.87 17.38
C PHE A 186 -14.94 -33.44 18.67
N PHE A 187 -14.42 -32.56 19.51
CA PHE A 187 -13.97 -32.89 20.86
C PHE A 187 -14.88 -32.27 21.91
N ASP A 188 -15.33 -33.08 22.86
CA ASP A 188 -16.11 -32.63 24.03
C ASP A 188 -15.18 -32.18 25.15
N HIS A 189 -15.13 -30.88 25.42
CA HIS A 189 -14.32 -30.28 26.47
C HIS A 189 -14.86 -30.56 27.88
N GLY A 190 -16.08 -31.09 27.98
CA GLY A 190 -16.71 -31.43 29.24
C GLY A 190 -17.89 -30.54 29.63
N ASP A 191 -18.68 -31.00 30.60
CA ASP A 191 -19.95 -30.37 31.01
C ASP A 191 -19.78 -29.04 31.74
N HIS A 192 -18.57 -28.68 32.13
CA HIS A 192 -18.25 -27.38 32.73
C HIS A 192 -18.22 -26.25 31.70
N ILE A 193 -18.24 -26.55 30.40
CA ILE A 193 -18.32 -25.60 29.31
C ILE A 193 -19.72 -25.65 28.69
N TRP A 194 -20.31 -24.47 28.48
CA TRP A 194 -21.62 -24.43 27.85
C TRP A 194 -21.53 -24.80 26.35
N GLY A 195 -22.48 -25.59 25.90
CA GLY A 195 -22.64 -26.00 24.53
C GLY A 195 -23.27 -27.39 24.41
N GLY A 196 -23.71 -27.74 23.21
CA GLY A 196 -24.30 -29.02 22.85
C GLY A 196 -23.60 -29.70 21.70
N PRO A 197 -23.86 -31.01 21.45
CA PRO A 197 -23.23 -31.71 20.37
C PRO A 197 -23.61 -31.12 18.98
N PRO A 198 -22.84 -31.40 17.93
CA PRO A 198 -23.17 -30.92 16.60
C PRO A 198 -24.58 -31.35 16.19
N GLY A 199 -25.32 -30.46 15.55
CA GLY A 199 -26.71 -30.65 15.17
C GLY A 199 -27.73 -30.38 16.28
N SER A 200 -27.31 -30.05 17.50
CA SER A 200 -28.18 -29.67 18.60
C SER A 200 -28.45 -28.16 18.62
N PRO A 201 -29.50 -27.68 19.34
CA PRO A 201 -29.75 -26.23 19.44
C PRO A 201 -28.61 -25.42 20.04
N GLU A 202 -27.78 -26.02 20.89
CA GLU A 202 -26.65 -25.37 21.56
C GLU A 202 -25.30 -25.66 20.90
N GLU A 203 -25.30 -26.06 19.65
CA GLU A 203 -24.06 -26.39 18.89
C GLU A 203 -23.07 -25.25 18.77
N ASP A 204 -23.50 -23.99 18.88
CA ASP A 204 -22.67 -22.80 18.82
C ASP A 204 -21.80 -22.59 20.08
N GLY A 205 -22.02 -23.37 21.13
CA GLY A 205 -21.23 -23.28 22.36
C GLY A 205 -19.80 -23.80 22.20
N ASP A 206 -18.96 -23.49 23.16
CA ASP A 206 -17.52 -23.84 23.13
C ASP A 206 -17.25 -25.25 23.71
N ARG A 207 -18.26 -26.03 24.11
CA ARG A 207 -18.09 -27.36 24.66
C ARG A 207 -17.61 -28.36 23.58
N TYR A 208 -18.35 -28.48 22.49
CA TYR A 208 -18.06 -29.39 21.40
C TYR A 208 -17.39 -28.60 20.24
N ILE A 209 -16.09 -28.76 20.11
CA ILE A 209 -15.30 -28.01 19.11
C ILE A 209 -14.85 -28.93 18.00
N GLU A 210 -15.11 -28.54 16.76
CA GLU A 210 -14.56 -29.20 15.59
C GLU A 210 -13.03 -29.10 15.61
N ILE A 211 -12.36 -30.26 15.58
CA ILE A 211 -10.90 -30.34 15.59
C ILE A 211 -10.32 -30.81 14.26
N TRP A 212 -11.12 -31.46 13.43
CA TRP A 212 -10.65 -31.96 12.13
C TRP A 212 -11.80 -32.05 11.14
N ASN A 213 -11.58 -31.53 9.93
CA ASN A 213 -12.50 -31.68 8.81
C ASN A 213 -11.85 -32.52 7.72
N ILE A 214 -12.51 -33.64 7.33
CA ILE A 214 -12.05 -34.57 6.31
C ILE A 214 -13.00 -34.47 5.13
N VAL A 215 -12.50 -33.93 4.01
CA VAL A 215 -13.30 -33.67 2.81
C VAL A 215 -13.07 -34.76 1.77
N PHE A 216 -14.14 -35.34 1.28
CA PHE A 216 -14.13 -36.32 0.19
C PHE A 216 -14.41 -35.60 -1.12
N MET A 217 -13.35 -35.17 -1.79
CA MET A 217 -13.41 -34.43 -3.05
C MET A 217 -13.90 -35.36 -4.16
N GLN A 218 -15.13 -35.17 -4.59
CA GLN A 218 -15.79 -35.98 -5.62
C GLN A 218 -16.17 -35.18 -6.86
N PHE A 219 -16.40 -33.88 -6.72
CA PHE A 219 -16.98 -33.04 -7.76
C PHE A 219 -16.12 -31.81 -8.05
N ASN A 220 -16.25 -31.33 -9.29
CA ASN A 220 -15.83 -30.02 -9.74
C ASN A 220 -17.08 -29.20 -10.06
N ARG A 221 -17.39 -28.20 -9.23
CA ARG A 221 -18.55 -27.33 -9.44
C ARG A 221 -18.27 -26.31 -10.53
N GLN A 222 -19.15 -26.28 -11.53
CA GLN A 222 -19.09 -25.33 -12.63
C GLN A 222 -19.80 -24.02 -12.29
N ALA A 223 -19.57 -22.99 -13.12
CA ALA A 223 -20.17 -21.66 -12.92
C ALA A 223 -21.70 -21.67 -12.94
N ASP A 224 -22.32 -22.59 -13.69
CA ASP A 224 -23.76 -22.81 -13.76
C ASP A 224 -24.34 -23.63 -12.60
N GLY A 225 -23.49 -24.06 -11.66
CA GLY A 225 -23.86 -24.93 -10.53
C GLY A 225 -23.84 -26.42 -10.81
N THR A 226 -23.50 -26.84 -12.02
CA THR A 226 -23.37 -28.27 -12.39
C THR A 226 -22.23 -28.92 -11.62
N MET A 227 -22.48 -30.10 -11.06
CA MET A 227 -21.50 -30.88 -10.29
C MET A 227 -20.92 -31.97 -11.21
N GLU A 228 -19.80 -31.69 -11.83
CA GLU A 228 -19.08 -32.68 -12.65
C GLU A 228 -18.16 -33.53 -11.77
N PRO A 229 -18.09 -34.87 -12.02
CA PRO A 229 -17.13 -35.69 -11.27
C PRO A 229 -15.68 -35.25 -11.49
N LEU A 230 -14.87 -35.26 -10.43
CA LEU A 230 -13.42 -35.12 -10.56
C LEU A 230 -12.81 -36.30 -11.30
N PRO A 231 -11.64 -36.13 -11.93
CA PRO A 231 -10.94 -37.22 -12.61
C PRO A 231 -10.72 -38.44 -11.71
N LYS A 232 -10.40 -38.19 -10.44
CA LYS A 232 -10.26 -39.23 -9.41
C LYS A 232 -10.83 -38.76 -8.08
N PRO A 233 -11.58 -39.59 -7.35
CA PRO A 233 -11.96 -39.28 -5.98
C PRO A 233 -10.72 -39.05 -5.12
N SER A 234 -10.72 -37.94 -4.40
CA SER A 234 -9.55 -37.47 -3.66
C SER A 234 -9.90 -37.07 -2.23
N VAL A 235 -8.91 -36.94 -1.38
CA VAL A 235 -9.08 -36.56 0.01
C VAL A 235 -8.32 -35.29 0.30
N ASP A 236 -9.03 -34.34 0.94
CA ASP A 236 -8.48 -33.15 1.53
C ASP A 236 -8.86 -33.12 3.00
N THR A 237 -7.91 -32.83 3.88
CA THR A 237 -8.21 -32.66 5.29
C THR A 237 -7.62 -31.37 5.85
N GLY A 238 -8.27 -30.85 6.91
CA GLY A 238 -7.80 -29.66 7.62
C GLY A 238 -8.04 -29.75 9.11
N MET A 239 -6.95 -29.71 9.87
CA MET A 239 -6.94 -29.64 11.31
C MET A 239 -6.28 -28.34 11.74
N GLY A 240 -6.98 -27.50 12.49
CA GLY A 240 -6.38 -26.29 13.08
C GLY A 240 -5.33 -26.67 14.13
N LEU A 241 -4.07 -26.33 13.90
CA LEU A 241 -3.00 -26.63 14.87
C LEU A 241 -3.29 -26.04 16.24
N GLU A 242 -3.77 -24.83 16.29
CA GLU A 242 -4.05 -24.11 17.56
C GLU A 242 -5.20 -24.80 18.33
N ARG A 243 -6.20 -25.30 17.63
CA ARG A 243 -7.32 -26.03 18.24
C ARG A 243 -6.89 -27.35 18.82
N ILE A 244 -6.17 -28.16 18.08
CA ILE A 244 -5.71 -29.46 18.58
C ILE A 244 -4.68 -29.27 19.69
N ALA A 245 -3.85 -28.23 19.63
CA ALA A 245 -2.94 -27.88 20.72
C ALA A 245 -3.69 -27.56 22.01
N ALA A 246 -4.80 -26.81 21.93
CA ALA A 246 -5.64 -26.51 23.08
C ALA A 246 -6.17 -27.80 23.71
N VAL A 247 -6.68 -28.71 22.92
CA VAL A 247 -7.18 -30.01 23.38
C VAL A 247 -6.07 -30.80 24.07
N LEU A 248 -4.89 -30.92 23.43
CA LEU A 248 -3.78 -31.73 23.96
C LEU A 248 -3.08 -31.08 25.16
N GLN A 249 -3.18 -29.78 25.32
CA GLN A 249 -2.64 -29.02 26.44
C GLN A 249 -3.68 -28.80 27.56
N HIS A 250 -4.88 -29.38 27.41
CA HIS A 250 -5.98 -29.32 28.38
C HIS A 250 -6.46 -27.91 28.72
N VAL A 251 -6.53 -27.04 27.70
CA VAL A 251 -7.08 -25.69 27.80
C VAL A 251 -8.25 -25.52 26.82
N ASN A 252 -9.14 -24.57 27.13
CA ASN A 252 -10.36 -24.36 26.34
C ASN A 252 -10.21 -23.26 25.27
N SER A 253 -9.30 -22.32 25.50
CA SER A 253 -9.03 -21.23 24.55
C SER A 253 -7.72 -21.49 23.82
N ASN A 254 -7.72 -21.25 22.52
CA ASN A 254 -6.49 -21.29 21.73
C ASN A 254 -5.43 -20.32 22.26
N TYR A 255 -5.85 -19.22 22.89
CA TYR A 255 -4.93 -18.23 23.47
C TYR A 255 -4.24 -18.70 24.75
N ASP A 256 -4.64 -19.83 25.31
CA ASP A 256 -4.03 -20.43 26.50
C ASP A 256 -2.98 -21.51 26.18
N ILE A 257 -2.77 -21.82 24.88
CA ILE A 257 -1.69 -22.74 24.49
C ILE A 257 -0.31 -22.10 24.70
N ASP A 258 0.70 -22.92 24.76
CA ASP A 258 2.10 -22.51 25.00
C ASP A 258 2.57 -21.38 24.06
N LEU A 259 2.29 -21.50 22.77
CA LEU A 259 2.63 -20.52 21.74
C LEU A 259 2.03 -19.14 22.08
N PHE A 260 0.72 -19.09 22.32
CA PHE A 260 0.03 -17.82 22.61
C PHE A 260 0.34 -17.27 24.01
N ARG A 261 0.53 -18.14 25.01
CA ARG A 261 0.95 -17.65 26.34
C ARG A 261 2.28 -16.92 26.27
N THR A 262 3.24 -17.48 25.57
CA THR A 262 4.54 -16.83 25.37
C THR A 262 4.41 -15.51 24.60
N LEU A 263 3.64 -15.48 23.51
CA LEU A 263 3.39 -14.24 22.78
C LEU A 263 2.69 -13.19 23.64
N ILE A 264 1.65 -13.56 24.37
CA ILE A 264 0.90 -12.64 25.25
C ILE A 264 1.79 -12.05 26.33
N GLU A 265 2.67 -12.85 26.95
CA GLU A 265 3.65 -12.36 27.93
C GLU A 265 4.61 -11.34 27.30
N ASN A 266 5.07 -11.58 26.07
CA ASN A 266 5.92 -10.64 25.34
C ASN A 266 5.16 -9.36 24.94
N VAL A 267 3.89 -9.47 24.53
CA VAL A 267 3.05 -8.30 24.26
C VAL A 267 2.89 -7.45 25.53
N ALA A 268 2.63 -8.06 26.66
CA ALA A 268 2.54 -7.37 27.95
C ALA A 268 3.84 -6.65 28.29
N ARG A 269 4.98 -7.29 28.07
CA ARG A 269 6.31 -6.72 28.29
C ARG A 269 6.56 -5.47 27.45
N VAL A 270 6.26 -5.50 26.15
CA VAL A 270 6.53 -4.37 25.24
C VAL A 270 5.51 -3.24 25.37
N THR A 271 4.30 -3.51 25.85
CA THR A 271 3.24 -2.51 26.04
C THR A 271 3.17 -1.96 27.47
N GLY A 272 3.81 -2.64 28.42
CA GLY A 272 3.72 -2.29 29.85
C GLY A 272 2.44 -2.78 30.53
N ALA A 273 1.64 -3.63 29.89
CA ALA A 273 0.42 -4.19 30.45
C ALA A 273 0.74 -5.18 31.59
N THR A 274 -0.07 -5.20 32.63
CA THR A 274 0.09 -6.08 33.79
C THR A 274 -0.97 -7.16 33.90
N ASP A 275 -2.16 -6.90 33.34
CA ASP A 275 -3.27 -7.87 33.32
C ASP A 275 -3.21 -8.74 32.06
N LEU A 276 -2.71 -9.96 32.20
CA LEU A 276 -2.58 -10.92 31.09
C LEU A 276 -3.92 -11.45 30.55
N THR A 277 -5.03 -11.14 31.21
CA THR A 277 -6.39 -11.53 30.75
C THR A 277 -7.01 -10.50 29.79
N ASN A 278 -6.36 -9.36 29.58
CA ASN A 278 -6.86 -8.28 28.74
C ASN A 278 -6.97 -8.76 27.28
N LYS A 279 -8.14 -8.55 26.69
CA LYS A 279 -8.44 -8.95 25.30
C LYS A 279 -7.51 -8.32 24.28
N SER A 280 -7.03 -7.10 24.52
CA SER A 280 -6.10 -6.42 23.62
C SER A 280 -4.78 -7.17 23.44
N LEU A 281 -4.33 -7.89 24.47
CA LEU A 281 -3.13 -8.74 24.36
C LEU A 281 -3.33 -9.88 23.37
N ARG A 282 -4.52 -10.48 23.37
CA ARG A 282 -4.88 -11.55 22.42
C ARG A 282 -4.92 -11.04 20.98
N VAL A 283 -5.51 -9.87 20.78
CA VAL A 283 -5.57 -9.21 19.46
C VAL A 283 -4.17 -8.99 18.91
N ILE A 284 -3.29 -8.41 19.71
CA ILE A 284 -1.91 -8.12 19.29
C ILE A 284 -1.12 -9.40 19.03
N ALA A 285 -1.26 -10.41 19.89
CA ALA A 285 -0.60 -11.71 19.72
C ALA A 285 -1.04 -12.42 18.43
N ASP A 286 -2.34 -12.38 18.12
CA ASP A 286 -2.86 -12.90 16.85
C ASP A 286 -2.30 -12.11 15.67
N HIS A 287 -2.36 -10.79 15.74
CA HIS A 287 -2.04 -9.91 14.61
C HIS A 287 -0.56 -9.89 14.24
N ILE A 288 0.34 -10.09 15.20
CA ILE A 288 1.77 -10.18 14.86
C ILE A 288 2.05 -11.40 13.98
N ARG A 289 1.35 -12.50 14.20
CA ARG A 289 1.50 -13.70 13.37
C ARG A 289 1.10 -13.42 11.92
N SER A 290 -0.09 -12.89 11.70
CA SER A 290 -0.57 -12.56 10.35
C SER A 290 0.29 -11.51 9.67
N CYS A 291 0.59 -10.41 10.34
CA CYS A 291 1.35 -9.30 9.76
C CYS A 291 2.79 -9.71 9.41
N ALA A 292 3.49 -10.37 10.31
CA ALA A 292 4.87 -10.77 10.07
C ALA A 292 4.99 -11.76 8.91
N PHE A 293 4.15 -12.78 8.85
CA PHE A 293 4.19 -13.75 7.75
C PHE A 293 3.70 -13.19 6.42
N LEU A 294 2.72 -12.29 6.42
CA LEU A 294 2.31 -11.61 5.19
C LEU A 294 3.45 -10.77 4.60
N ILE A 295 4.17 -10.04 5.44
CA ILE A 295 5.32 -9.25 4.99
C ILE A 295 6.44 -10.16 4.50
N ALA A 296 6.73 -11.24 5.21
CA ALA A 296 7.73 -12.24 4.78
C ALA A 296 7.39 -12.84 3.41
N ASP A 297 6.12 -13.00 3.10
CA ASP A 297 5.63 -13.52 1.80
C ASP A 297 5.45 -12.42 0.73
N GLY A 298 5.92 -11.21 0.99
CA GLY A 298 6.01 -10.13 0.00
C GLY A 298 4.87 -9.14 -0.01
N VAL A 299 3.94 -9.19 0.95
CA VAL A 299 2.89 -8.18 1.08
C VAL A 299 3.44 -6.95 1.80
N ILE A 300 3.15 -5.77 1.28
CA ILE A 300 3.49 -4.50 1.92
C ILE A 300 2.24 -3.67 2.20
N PRO A 301 2.23 -2.84 3.26
CA PRO A 301 1.09 -1.98 3.54
C PRO A 301 0.78 -1.03 2.37
N SER A 302 -0.49 -0.98 1.97
CA SER A 302 -0.96 -0.08 0.91
C SER A 302 -2.45 0.24 1.10
N ASN A 303 -3.02 1.06 0.22
CA ASN A 303 -4.44 1.41 0.26
C ASN A 303 -5.32 0.48 -0.57
N GLU A 304 -4.77 -0.56 -1.17
CA GLU A 304 -5.49 -1.45 -2.07
C GLU A 304 -5.16 -2.93 -1.81
N ASN A 305 -6.14 -3.78 -2.09
CA ASN A 305 -5.98 -5.25 -2.12
C ASN A 305 -5.32 -5.83 -0.86
N ARG A 306 -4.33 -6.70 -1.03
CA ARG A 306 -3.62 -7.39 0.06
C ARG A 306 -2.93 -6.43 1.01
N GLY A 307 -2.30 -5.39 0.49
CA GLY A 307 -1.62 -4.39 1.29
C GLY A 307 -2.57 -3.60 2.18
N TYR A 308 -3.79 -3.35 1.72
CA TYR A 308 -4.83 -2.71 2.53
C TYR A 308 -5.26 -3.59 3.70
N VAL A 309 -5.47 -4.88 3.47
CA VAL A 309 -5.81 -5.82 4.53
C VAL A 309 -4.68 -5.88 5.58
N LEU A 310 -3.44 -6.00 5.14
CA LEU A 310 -2.27 -5.96 6.03
C LEU A 310 -2.24 -4.67 6.85
N ARG A 311 -2.44 -3.53 6.22
CA ARG A 311 -2.49 -2.23 6.90
C ARG A 311 -3.57 -2.16 7.97
N ARG A 312 -4.75 -2.67 7.69
CA ARG A 312 -5.86 -2.77 8.65
C ARG A 312 -5.45 -3.56 9.89
N ILE A 313 -4.83 -4.70 9.69
CA ILE A 313 -4.42 -5.58 10.79
C ILE A 313 -3.34 -4.90 11.64
N ILE A 314 -2.32 -4.31 11.01
CA ILE A 314 -1.26 -3.57 11.72
C ILE A 314 -1.87 -2.44 12.55
N ARG A 315 -2.71 -1.62 11.96
CA ARG A 315 -3.31 -0.46 12.63
C ARG A 315 -4.24 -0.84 13.75
N ARG A 316 -4.96 -1.96 13.61
CA ARG A 316 -5.78 -2.51 14.69
C ARG A 316 -4.91 -2.94 15.88
N ALA A 317 -3.80 -3.61 15.62
CA ALA A 317 -2.85 -3.99 16.68
C ALA A 317 -2.23 -2.77 17.38
N VAL A 318 -1.83 -1.75 16.63
CA VAL A 318 -1.27 -0.50 17.17
C VAL A 318 -2.29 0.21 18.07
N ARG A 319 -3.54 0.29 17.64
CA ARG A 319 -4.61 0.86 18.48
C ARG A 319 -4.78 0.10 19.79
N HIS A 320 -4.82 -1.23 19.74
CA HIS A 320 -4.93 -2.04 20.94
C HIS A 320 -3.74 -1.87 21.88
N GLY A 321 -2.54 -1.69 21.35
CA GLY A 321 -1.36 -1.34 22.14
C GLY A 321 -1.48 0.03 22.78
N ASN A 322 -2.04 1.00 22.10
CA ASN A 322 -2.33 2.33 22.62
C ASN A 322 -3.33 2.24 23.79
N MET A 323 -4.38 1.42 23.68
CA MET A 323 -5.34 1.17 24.76
C MET A 323 -4.68 0.53 26.00
N LEU A 324 -3.62 -0.24 25.81
CA LEU A 324 -2.85 -0.86 26.90
C LEU A 324 -1.84 0.12 27.54
N GLY A 325 -1.70 1.31 26.99
CA GLY A 325 -0.80 2.34 27.50
C GLY A 325 0.59 2.36 26.86
N ALA A 326 0.79 1.69 25.75
CA ALA A 326 2.06 1.76 25.02
C ALA A 326 2.31 3.19 24.50
N LYS A 327 3.48 3.76 24.84
CA LYS A 327 3.86 5.14 24.52
C LYS A 327 4.81 5.22 23.32
N GLU A 328 5.48 4.13 23.00
CA GLU A 328 6.45 4.01 21.91
C GLU A 328 6.00 2.96 20.91
N THR A 329 6.66 2.88 19.76
CA THR A 329 6.46 1.79 18.83
C THR A 329 6.84 0.46 19.51
N PHE A 330 5.98 -0.53 19.39
CA PHE A 330 6.15 -1.79 20.12
C PHE A 330 5.95 -3.02 19.23
N PHE A 331 5.11 -2.92 18.20
CA PHE A 331 4.63 -4.07 17.43
C PHE A 331 5.76 -4.80 16.72
N TRP A 332 6.68 -4.07 16.13
CA TRP A 332 7.85 -4.64 15.47
C TRP A 332 8.76 -5.45 16.41
N LYS A 333 8.75 -5.12 17.71
CA LYS A 333 9.56 -5.83 18.74
C LYS A 333 9.06 -7.25 19.00
N LEU A 334 7.86 -7.59 18.52
CA LEU A 334 7.26 -8.90 18.69
C LEU A 334 7.71 -9.91 17.62
N VAL A 335 8.40 -9.48 16.58
CA VAL A 335 8.90 -10.36 15.51
C VAL A 335 9.90 -11.38 16.07
N ALA A 336 10.85 -10.95 16.90
CA ALA A 336 11.84 -11.84 17.50
C ALA A 336 11.18 -12.92 18.39
N PRO A 337 10.30 -12.59 19.35
CA PRO A 337 9.57 -13.61 20.11
C PRO A 337 8.73 -14.54 19.24
N LEU A 338 8.14 -14.02 18.16
CA LEU A 338 7.34 -14.83 17.22
C LEU A 338 8.21 -15.89 16.54
N ILE A 339 9.39 -15.52 16.08
CA ILE A 339 10.35 -16.45 15.46
C ILE A 339 10.69 -17.58 16.44
N ASP A 340 10.93 -17.25 17.70
CA ASP A 340 11.27 -18.23 18.73
C ASP A 340 10.14 -19.23 18.97
N VAL A 341 8.87 -18.78 19.08
CA VAL A 341 7.74 -19.67 19.32
C VAL A 341 7.32 -20.48 18.11
N MET A 342 7.60 -20.00 16.90
CA MET A 342 7.29 -20.74 15.67
C MET A 342 8.30 -21.86 15.38
N GLY A 343 9.50 -21.80 15.93
CA GLY A 343 10.53 -22.82 15.75
C GLY A 343 10.86 -23.06 14.27
N ALA A 344 10.80 -24.32 13.84
CA ALA A 344 11.07 -24.68 12.44
C ALA A 344 10.13 -24.02 11.42
N ALA A 345 8.88 -23.75 11.81
CA ALA A 345 7.92 -23.05 10.97
C ALA A 345 8.22 -21.54 10.81
N GLY A 346 9.13 -21.00 11.60
CA GLY A 346 9.57 -19.60 11.55
C GLY A 346 10.86 -19.35 10.80
N GLU A 347 11.45 -20.35 10.13
CA GLU A 347 12.75 -20.21 9.49
C GLU A 347 12.77 -19.15 8.39
N GLU A 348 11.76 -19.12 7.53
CA GLU A 348 11.62 -18.11 6.47
C GLU A 348 11.48 -16.70 7.06
N LEU A 349 10.72 -16.57 8.15
CA LEU A 349 10.57 -15.31 8.87
C LEU A 349 11.89 -14.86 9.48
N LYS A 350 12.66 -15.79 10.05
CA LYS A 350 13.98 -15.52 10.62
C LYS A 350 14.94 -14.94 9.58
N GLN A 351 14.94 -15.47 8.36
CA GLN A 351 15.76 -14.97 7.26
C GLN A 351 15.43 -13.53 6.87
N GLN A 352 14.20 -13.11 7.08
CA GLN A 352 13.70 -11.78 6.71
C GLN A 352 13.39 -10.89 7.92
N GLN A 353 13.85 -11.25 9.10
CA GLN A 353 13.52 -10.56 10.35
C GLN A 353 13.74 -9.05 10.27
N ALA A 354 14.91 -8.61 9.80
CA ALA A 354 15.24 -7.18 9.72
C ALA A 354 14.27 -6.41 8.80
N GLN A 355 13.92 -6.99 7.66
CA GLN A 355 12.97 -6.42 6.71
C GLN A 355 11.57 -6.32 7.32
N VAL A 356 11.09 -7.39 7.93
CA VAL A 356 9.77 -7.44 8.56
C VAL A 356 9.66 -6.43 9.69
N GLU A 357 10.66 -6.37 10.57
CA GLU A 357 10.70 -5.39 11.66
C GLU A 357 10.68 -3.96 11.13
N HIS A 358 11.43 -3.68 10.08
CA HIS A 358 11.49 -2.35 9.48
C HIS A 358 10.15 -1.93 8.87
N VAL A 359 9.48 -2.81 8.12
CA VAL A 359 8.15 -2.53 7.54
C VAL A 359 7.13 -2.24 8.65
N LEU A 360 7.09 -3.07 9.68
CA LEU A 360 6.17 -2.90 10.80
C LEU A 360 6.44 -1.60 11.55
N LYS A 361 7.68 -1.30 11.85
CA LYS A 361 8.07 -0.07 12.55
C LYS A 361 7.70 1.18 11.75
N THR A 362 7.96 1.19 10.45
CA THR A 362 7.64 2.30 9.55
C THR A 362 6.14 2.55 9.51
N GLU A 363 5.32 1.50 9.34
CA GLU A 363 3.85 1.62 9.32
C GLU A 363 3.30 2.07 10.67
N GLU A 364 3.85 1.57 11.76
CA GLU A 364 3.47 1.96 13.11
C GLU A 364 3.78 3.44 13.38
N GLU A 365 4.95 3.92 12.98
CA GLU A 365 5.34 5.34 13.10
C GLU A 365 4.43 6.25 12.27
N GLN A 366 4.10 5.85 11.05
CA GLN A 366 3.17 6.62 10.20
C GLN A 366 1.78 6.72 10.82
N PHE A 367 1.28 5.63 11.36
CA PHE A 367 -0.03 5.60 11.99
C PHE A 367 -0.06 6.36 13.32
N ALA A 368 0.99 6.30 14.12
CA ALA A 368 1.10 7.02 15.38
C ALA A 368 0.91 8.54 15.23
N ARG A 369 1.40 9.10 14.10
CA ARG A 369 1.25 10.54 13.79
C ARG A 369 -0.21 10.95 13.57
N THR A 370 -1.04 10.08 13.06
CA THR A 370 -2.43 10.35 12.71
C THR A 370 -3.44 9.78 13.72
N LEU A 371 -3.03 8.80 14.51
CA LEU A 371 -3.90 8.07 15.45
C LEU A 371 -4.56 9.01 16.46
N GLU A 372 -3.79 9.84 17.11
CA GLU A 372 -4.28 10.76 18.13
C GLU A 372 -5.30 11.75 17.56
N ARG A 373 -4.98 12.33 16.40
CA ARG A 373 -5.88 13.28 15.72
C ARG A 373 -7.15 12.59 15.23
N GLY A 374 -7.02 11.41 14.68
CA GLY A 374 -8.15 10.62 14.18
C GLY A 374 -9.09 10.20 15.30
N LEU A 375 -8.55 9.74 16.43
CA LEU A 375 -9.34 9.42 17.61
C LEU A 375 -10.05 10.64 18.19
N ALA A 376 -9.37 11.79 18.27
CA ALA A 376 -9.97 13.03 18.76
C ALA A 376 -11.11 13.50 17.86
N LEU A 377 -10.94 13.43 16.54
CA LEU A 377 -11.99 13.75 15.58
C LEU A 377 -13.18 12.83 15.71
N LEU A 378 -12.93 11.51 15.83
CA LEU A 378 -14.00 10.53 16.01
C LEU A 378 -14.76 10.77 17.31
N ASP A 379 -14.08 11.03 18.42
CA ASP A 379 -14.69 11.39 19.69
C ASP A 379 -15.58 12.65 19.57
N GLU A 380 -15.11 13.66 18.88
CA GLU A 380 -15.88 14.88 18.62
C GLU A 380 -17.15 14.60 17.82
N GLU A 381 -17.03 13.82 16.74
CA GLU A 381 -18.17 13.46 15.89
C GLU A 381 -19.18 12.59 16.62
N LEU A 382 -18.70 11.64 17.44
CA LEU A 382 -19.57 10.78 18.25
C LEU A 382 -20.28 11.55 19.37
N SER A 383 -19.65 12.58 19.93
CA SER A 383 -20.28 13.44 20.94
C SER A 383 -21.40 14.32 20.39
N LYS A 384 -21.33 14.64 19.09
CA LYS A 384 -22.35 15.44 18.38
C LYS A 384 -23.47 14.57 17.77
N LEU A 385 -23.30 13.25 17.80
CA LEU A 385 -24.22 12.33 17.15
C LEU A 385 -25.58 12.32 17.86
N LYS A 386 -26.65 12.50 17.10
CA LYS A 386 -28.05 12.50 17.59
C LYS A 386 -28.76 11.16 17.38
N GLY A 387 -28.08 10.13 16.97
CA GLY A 387 -28.63 8.80 16.74
C GLY A 387 -27.66 7.72 17.14
N ASP A 388 -27.84 6.53 16.61
CA ASP A 388 -27.04 5.34 16.88
C ASP A 388 -26.11 4.95 15.73
N THR A 389 -26.03 5.77 14.67
CA THR A 389 -25.27 5.45 13.46
C THR A 389 -24.36 6.62 13.05
N LEU A 390 -23.08 6.36 12.93
CA LEU A 390 -22.10 7.30 12.37
C LEU A 390 -22.25 7.32 10.84
N ASP A 391 -22.31 8.52 10.24
CA ASP A 391 -22.45 8.66 8.79
C ASP A 391 -21.21 8.16 8.02
N GLY A 392 -21.45 7.65 6.82
CA GLY A 392 -20.40 7.09 5.96
C GLY A 392 -19.38 8.12 5.49
N GLU A 393 -19.77 9.39 5.34
CA GLU A 393 -18.85 10.47 4.95
C GLU A 393 -17.82 10.77 6.03
N THR A 394 -18.21 10.76 7.29
CA THR A 394 -17.29 10.91 8.42
C THR A 394 -16.31 9.75 8.50
N ALA A 395 -16.81 8.51 8.35
CA ALA A 395 -15.98 7.31 8.30
C ALA A 395 -14.99 7.37 7.12
N PHE A 396 -15.44 7.86 5.96
CA PHE A 396 -14.58 8.05 4.78
C PHE A 396 -13.50 9.12 5.02
N ARG A 397 -13.85 10.24 5.64
CA ARG A 397 -12.90 11.30 5.97
C ARG A 397 -11.81 10.80 6.93
N LEU A 398 -12.17 9.98 7.91
CA LEU A 398 -11.22 9.33 8.80
C LEU A 398 -10.28 8.40 8.03
N TYR A 399 -10.80 7.64 7.07
CA TYR A 399 -10.00 6.79 6.19
C TYR A 399 -9.07 7.60 5.29
N ASP A 400 -9.63 8.55 4.56
CA ASP A 400 -8.93 9.29 3.49
C ASP A 400 -7.87 10.26 4.06
N THR A 401 -8.22 10.99 5.12
CA THR A 401 -7.35 12.02 5.69
C THR A 401 -6.41 11.50 6.77
N TYR A 402 -6.89 10.60 7.62
CA TYR A 402 -6.15 10.14 8.81
C TYR A 402 -5.67 8.70 8.73
N GLY A 403 -5.96 8.01 7.63
CA GLY A 403 -5.55 6.62 7.45
C GLY A 403 -6.21 5.65 8.43
N PHE A 404 -7.43 5.98 8.89
CA PHE A 404 -8.23 5.12 9.74
C PHE A 404 -9.05 4.15 8.88
N PRO A 405 -8.69 2.86 8.83
CA PRO A 405 -9.56 1.88 8.17
C PRO A 405 -10.96 1.90 8.76
N VAL A 406 -11.97 1.68 7.92
CA VAL A 406 -13.37 1.70 8.37
C VAL A 406 -13.65 0.69 9.50
N ASP A 407 -12.96 -0.44 9.49
CA ASP A 407 -13.09 -1.45 10.55
C ASP A 407 -12.60 -0.93 11.90
N LEU A 408 -11.55 -0.11 11.90
CA LEU A 408 -11.04 0.51 13.13
C LEU A 408 -12.04 1.52 13.69
N THR A 409 -12.64 2.33 12.81
CA THR A 409 -13.75 3.23 13.17
C THR A 409 -14.94 2.43 13.71
N ALA A 410 -15.29 1.32 13.05
CA ALA A 410 -16.37 0.43 13.50
C ALA A 410 -16.08 -0.19 14.87
N ASP A 411 -14.85 -0.59 15.14
CA ASP A 411 -14.44 -1.13 16.44
C ASP A 411 -14.62 -0.09 17.56
N VAL A 412 -14.19 1.15 17.34
CA VAL A 412 -14.37 2.25 18.31
C VAL A 412 -15.86 2.54 18.53
N CYS A 413 -16.64 2.57 17.47
CA CYS A 413 -18.08 2.80 17.53
C CYS A 413 -18.81 1.66 18.29
N ARG A 414 -18.42 0.42 18.07
CA ARG A 414 -19.00 -0.76 18.71
C ARG A 414 -18.83 -0.71 20.23
N GLU A 415 -17.70 -0.21 20.72
CA GLU A 415 -17.45 -0.02 22.16
C GLU A 415 -18.46 0.95 22.82
N ARG A 416 -19.08 1.83 22.01
CA ARG A 416 -20.08 2.81 22.44
C ARG A 416 -21.49 2.48 21.98
N ASN A 417 -21.73 1.26 21.47
CA ASN A 417 -23.00 0.82 20.91
C ASN A 417 -23.49 1.67 19.72
N ILE A 418 -22.54 2.17 18.91
CA ILE A 418 -22.80 2.96 17.72
C ILE A 418 -22.47 2.12 16.48
N LYS A 419 -23.33 2.21 15.45
CA LYS A 419 -23.15 1.56 14.15
C LYS A 419 -22.49 2.53 13.19
N VAL A 420 -21.83 1.99 12.15
CA VAL A 420 -21.27 2.77 11.06
C VAL A 420 -22.10 2.55 9.80
N ASP A 421 -22.42 3.62 9.08
CA ASP A 421 -23.07 3.53 7.75
C ASP A 421 -22.03 3.06 6.71
N GLU A 422 -21.88 1.76 6.57
CA GLU A 422 -20.95 1.14 5.63
C GLU A 422 -21.33 1.40 4.17
N ALA A 423 -22.63 1.45 3.86
CA ALA A 423 -23.09 1.76 2.51
C ALA A 423 -22.71 3.19 2.10
N GLY A 424 -22.85 4.16 2.99
CA GLY A 424 -22.39 5.53 2.76
C GLY A 424 -20.87 5.64 2.61
N PHE A 425 -20.13 4.86 3.36
CA PHE A 425 -18.67 4.75 3.23
C PHE A 425 -18.27 4.22 1.86
N GLU A 426 -18.88 3.13 1.40
CA GLU A 426 -18.61 2.53 0.08
C GLU A 426 -18.98 3.48 -1.07
N ALA A 427 -20.08 4.23 -0.93
CA ALA A 427 -20.47 5.24 -1.90
C ALA A 427 -19.41 6.36 -2.00
N ALA A 428 -18.87 6.82 -0.90
CA ALA A 428 -17.79 7.81 -0.86
C ALA A 428 -16.49 7.27 -1.46
N MET A 429 -16.16 6.02 -1.20
CA MET A 429 -15.00 5.32 -1.79
C MET A 429 -15.13 5.21 -3.31
N GLU A 430 -16.29 4.86 -3.82
CA GLU A 430 -16.54 4.74 -5.27
C GLU A 430 -16.46 6.10 -5.96
N GLU A 431 -16.97 7.16 -5.33
CA GLU A 431 -16.84 8.53 -5.84
C GLU A 431 -15.36 8.97 -5.93
N GLN A 432 -14.55 8.63 -4.93
CA GLN A 432 -13.10 8.88 -4.99
C GLN A 432 -12.44 8.14 -6.14
N ARG A 433 -12.76 6.85 -6.33
CA ARG A 433 -12.26 6.05 -7.43
C ARG A 433 -12.65 6.62 -8.79
N ARG A 434 -13.90 7.12 -8.90
CA ARG A 434 -14.39 7.78 -10.10
C ARG A 434 -13.59 9.04 -10.43
N ARG A 435 -13.38 9.92 -9.44
CA ARG A 435 -12.54 11.14 -9.58
C ARG A 435 -11.11 10.83 -9.97
N ALA A 436 -10.53 9.79 -9.35
CA ALA A 436 -9.17 9.35 -9.68
C ALA A 436 -9.08 8.86 -11.14
N ARG A 437 -10.08 8.13 -11.63
CA ARG A 437 -10.14 7.70 -13.04
C ARG A 437 -10.29 8.88 -13.98
N GLU A 438 -11.12 9.86 -13.66
CA GLU A 438 -11.32 11.06 -14.46
C GLU A 438 -10.08 11.96 -14.49
N SER A 439 -9.39 12.10 -13.36
CA SER A 439 -8.17 12.93 -13.27
C SER A 439 -6.94 12.28 -13.92
N SER A 440 -6.95 10.97 -14.11
CA SER A 440 -5.83 10.25 -14.75
C SER A 440 -5.74 10.47 -16.26
N GLY A 441 -6.67 11.26 -16.83
CA GLY A 441 -6.56 11.75 -18.21
C GLY A 441 -6.56 10.64 -19.26
N PHE A 442 -7.23 9.53 -18.99
CA PHE A 442 -7.53 8.58 -20.06
C PHE A 442 -8.48 9.29 -21.04
N GLY A 443 -7.86 9.87 -22.03
CA GLY A 443 -8.58 10.29 -23.24
C GLY A 443 -9.45 9.13 -23.73
N ALA A 444 -10.54 9.47 -24.39
CA ALA A 444 -11.42 8.49 -25.00
C ALA A 444 -10.58 7.40 -25.65
N ASP A 445 -10.90 6.15 -25.35
CA ASP A 445 -10.24 5.01 -25.96
C ASP A 445 -10.55 5.02 -27.46
N TYR A 446 -9.69 5.67 -28.23
CA TYR A 446 -9.81 5.72 -29.68
C TYR A 446 -9.83 4.33 -30.31
N ASN A 447 -9.27 3.33 -29.61
CA ASN A 447 -9.26 1.94 -30.05
C ASN A 447 -10.65 1.29 -30.00
N ALA A 448 -11.57 1.79 -29.17
CA ALA A 448 -12.94 1.28 -29.09
C ALA A 448 -13.81 1.71 -30.28
N MET A 449 -13.40 2.75 -31.03
CA MET A 449 -14.18 3.30 -32.12
C MET A 449 -13.88 2.65 -33.48
N ILE A 450 -12.74 1.96 -33.61
CA ILE A 450 -12.31 1.32 -34.86
C ILE A 450 -12.35 -0.20 -34.68
N ARG A 451 -13.16 -0.87 -35.49
CA ARG A 451 -13.19 -2.32 -35.59
C ARG A 451 -12.45 -2.76 -36.85
N VAL A 452 -11.39 -3.52 -36.66
CA VAL A 452 -10.62 -4.10 -37.77
C VAL A 452 -10.79 -5.61 -37.76
N ASP A 453 -11.34 -6.14 -38.87
CA ASP A 453 -11.40 -7.58 -39.09
C ASP A 453 -10.08 -8.02 -39.73
N GLY A 454 -9.34 -8.89 -39.05
CA GLY A 454 -8.07 -9.39 -39.55
C GLY A 454 -6.91 -9.12 -38.60
N ALA A 455 -5.76 -9.63 -38.93
CA ALA A 455 -4.54 -9.54 -38.14
C ALA A 455 -3.40 -8.95 -38.96
N SER A 456 -2.50 -8.25 -38.29
CA SER A 456 -1.22 -7.83 -38.81
C SER A 456 -0.11 -8.65 -38.22
N GLU A 457 0.86 -9.07 -39.00
CA GLU A 457 2.04 -9.77 -38.52
C GLU A 457 3.12 -8.77 -38.13
N PHE A 458 3.53 -8.77 -36.86
CA PHE A 458 4.64 -7.93 -36.40
C PHE A 458 5.98 -8.57 -36.72
N LYS A 459 6.80 -7.89 -37.51
CA LYS A 459 8.14 -8.33 -37.94
C LYS A 459 9.26 -7.46 -37.35
N GLY A 460 8.93 -6.55 -36.47
CA GLY A 460 9.84 -5.49 -35.98
C GLY A 460 10.89 -5.95 -34.97
N TYR A 461 10.89 -7.21 -34.57
CA TYR A 461 12.01 -7.74 -33.79
C TYR A 461 13.29 -7.86 -34.59
N ASP A 462 13.15 -8.24 -35.87
CA ASP A 462 14.27 -8.53 -36.78
C ASP A 462 14.39 -7.49 -37.88
N HIS A 463 13.36 -6.72 -38.16
CA HIS A 463 13.30 -5.78 -39.28
C HIS A 463 12.91 -4.38 -38.86
N LEU A 464 13.59 -3.38 -39.35
CA LEU A 464 13.22 -1.95 -39.19
C LEU A 464 12.61 -1.37 -40.48
N GLU A 465 12.71 -2.09 -41.56
CA GLU A 465 12.23 -1.75 -42.88
C GLU A 465 11.65 -3.01 -43.53
N LEU A 466 10.48 -2.87 -44.12
CA LEU A 466 9.76 -4.03 -44.66
C LEU A 466 8.77 -3.59 -45.76
N ASN A 467 8.66 -4.39 -46.83
CA ASN A 467 7.58 -4.25 -47.79
C ASN A 467 6.27 -4.81 -47.25
N ALA A 468 5.21 -4.08 -47.42
CA ALA A 468 3.89 -4.46 -46.93
C ALA A 468 2.77 -3.99 -47.85
N LYS A 469 1.55 -4.49 -47.62
CA LYS A 469 0.34 -4.12 -48.33
C LYS A 469 -0.69 -3.50 -47.38
N VAL A 470 -1.37 -2.47 -47.88
CA VAL A 470 -2.49 -1.86 -47.17
C VAL A 470 -3.71 -2.77 -47.20
N THR A 471 -4.18 -3.19 -46.00
CA THR A 471 -5.36 -4.03 -45.87
C THR A 471 -6.62 -3.24 -45.50
N ALA A 472 -6.46 -2.09 -44.85
CA ALA A 472 -7.58 -1.22 -44.48
C ALA A 472 -7.07 0.22 -44.25
N LEU A 473 -7.97 1.18 -44.45
CA LEU A 473 -7.76 2.60 -44.16
C LEU A 473 -8.92 3.17 -43.37
N PHE A 474 -8.66 4.02 -42.39
CA PHE A 474 -9.67 4.67 -41.57
C PHE A 474 -9.40 6.17 -41.46
N ILE A 475 -10.46 6.97 -41.63
CA ILE A 475 -10.48 8.42 -41.37
C ILE A 475 -11.62 8.70 -40.38
N ASP A 476 -11.31 9.36 -39.27
CA ASP A 476 -12.27 9.67 -38.19
C ASP A 476 -13.09 8.45 -37.74
N GLY A 477 -12.42 7.29 -37.63
CA GLY A 477 -13.02 6.04 -37.18
C GLY A 477 -13.85 5.30 -38.23
N LYS A 478 -13.94 5.80 -39.46
CA LYS A 478 -14.70 5.19 -40.55
C LYS A 478 -13.78 4.60 -41.60
N ALA A 479 -14.10 3.39 -42.05
CA ALA A 479 -13.40 2.73 -43.14
C ALA A 479 -13.53 3.52 -44.45
N VAL A 480 -12.40 3.72 -45.14
CA VAL A 480 -12.33 4.40 -46.43
C VAL A 480 -11.52 3.56 -47.40
N ASP A 481 -11.72 3.78 -48.70
CA ASP A 481 -10.96 3.09 -49.76
C ASP A 481 -9.66 3.84 -50.14
N ALA A 482 -9.59 5.13 -49.86
CA ALA A 482 -8.46 5.96 -50.21
C ALA A 482 -8.28 7.13 -49.25
N VAL A 483 -7.02 7.56 -49.11
CA VAL A 483 -6.60 8.75 -48.34
C VAL A 483 -5.85 9.69 -49.32
N THR A 484 -6.17 10.99 -49.28
CA THR A 484 -5.55 12.01 -50.08
C THR A 484 -4.60 12.87 -49.25
N ALA A 485 -3.67 13.59 -49.96
CA ALA A 485 -2.67 14.43 -49.32
C ALA A 485 -3.28 15.41 -48.28
N GLY A 486 -2.66 15.52 -47.14
CA GLY A 486 -3.09 16.37 -46.03
C GLY A 486 -4.12 15.74 -45.07
N GLN A 487 -4.68 14.59 -45.40
CA GLN A 487 -5.62 13.89 -44.49
C GLN A 487 -4.88 13.07 -43.44
N GLU A 488 -5.41 13.12 -42.22
CA GLU A 488 -5.00 12.23 -41.14
C GLU A 488 -5.77 10.89 -41.24
N ALA A 489 -5.07 9.80 -41.05
CA ALA A 489 -5.63 8.47 -41.24
C ALA A 489 -4.95 7.42 -40.35
N VAL A 490 -5.62 6.26 -40.24
CA VAL A 490 -5.03 5.04 -39.68
C VAL A 490 -4.86 4.03 -40.81
N VAL A 491 -3.64 3.57 -41.01
CA VAL A 491 -3.27 2.60 -42.06
C VAL A 491 -3.03 1.25 -41.44
N ILE A 492 -3.78 0.25 -41.87
CA ILE A 492 -3.60 -1.14 -41.45
C ILE A 492 -2.81 -1.87 -42.55
N LEU A 493 -1.76 -2.58 -42.15
CA LEU A 493 -0.90 -3.35 -43.03
C LEU A 493 -1.05 -4.85 -42.72
N ASP A 494 -0.76 -5.69 -43.71
CA ASP A 494 -0.70 -7.15 -43.58
C ASP A 494 0.45 -7.59 -42.66
N GLN A 495 1.59 -6.90 -42.77
CA GLN A 495 2.78 -7.09 -41.96
C GLN A 495 3.45 -5.73 -41.70
N THR A 496 4.17 -5.60 -40.58
CA THR A 496 4.80 -4.31 -40.27
C THR A 496 6.01 -4.48 -39.35
N PRO A 497 7.05 -3.64 -39.52
CA PRO A 497 8.12 -3.53 -38.56
C PRO A 497 7.81 -2.59 -37.38
N PHE A 498 6.69 -1.86 -37.47
CA PHE A 498 6.29 -0.90 -36.44
C PHE A 498 5.74 -1.61 -35.20
N TYR A 499 6.32 -1.31 -34.04
CA TYR A 499 5.84 -1.79 -32.75
C TYR A 499 4.63 -0.96 -32.31
N ALA A 500 3.51 -1.63 -32.08
CA ALA A 500 2.32 -1.00 -31.52
C ALA A 500 2.43 -0.87 -30.01
N GLU A 501 2.00 0.27 -29.46
CA GLU A 501 2.07 0.54 -28.03
C GLU A 501 1.49 -0.61 -27.21
N SER A 502 2.30 -1.15 -26.32
CA SER A 502 1.96 -2.30 -25.48
C SER A 502 2.96 -2.42 -24.33
N GLY A 503 2.49 -2.92 -23.17
CA GLY A 503 3.38 -3.24 -22.06
C GLY A 503 4.21 -2.07 -21.53
N GLY A 504 3.75 -0.85 -21.69
CA GLY A 504 4.46 0.36 -21.28
C GLY A 504 5.40 0.94 -22.32
N GLN A 505 5.74 0.20 -23.39
CA GLN A 505 6.54 0.72 -24.49
C GLN A 505 5.65 1.45 -25.48
N VAL A 506 6.01 2.71 -25.81
CA VAL A 506 5.29 3.54 -26.78
C VAL A 506 5.40 2.99 -28.20
N GLY A 507 4.42 3.31 -29.05
CA GLY A 507 4.40 2.95 -30.44
C GLY A 507 5.49 3.62 -31.26
N ASP A 508 5.95 2.96 -32.31
CA ASP A 508 6.95 3.50 -33.21
C ASP A 508 6.43 4.64 -34.09
N LYS A 509 7.33 5.46 -34.53
CA LYS A 509 7.15 6.47 -35.57
C LYS A 509 8.01 6.13 -36.80
N GLY A 510 7.67 6.71 -37.89
CA GLY A 510 8.43 6.51 -39.15
C GLY A 510 7.66 6.93 -40.37
N GLU A 511 7.84 6.23 -41.46
CA GLU A 511 7.28 6.60 -42.73
C GLU A 511 6.81 5.36 -43.51
N LEU A 512 5.70 5.50 -44.23
CA LEU A 512 5.21 4.54 -45.20
C LEU A 512 5.36 5.18 -46.58
N LYS A 513 6.20 4.59 -47.43
CA LYS A 513 6.54 5.09 -48.78
C LYS A 513 6.05 4.15 -49.85
N GLY A 514 5.49 4.70 -50.89
CA GLY A 514 5.12 3.95 -52.07
C GLY A 514 5.33 4.75 -53.35
N ALA A 515 4.88 4.20 -54.49
CA ALA A 515 4.97 4.89 -55.76
C ALA A 515 4.08 6.13 -55.76
N GLY A 516 4.71 7.32 -55.65
CA GLY A 516 4.03 8.61 -55.69
C GLY A 516 3.33 9.05 -54.42
N PHE A 517 3.53 8.39 -53.28
CA PHE A 517 2.97 8.82 -52.00
C PHE A 517 3.98 8.65 -50.86
N SER A 518 3.75 9.43 -49.80
CA SER A 518 4.44 9.31 -48.51
C SER A 518 3.50 9.61 -47.36
N PHE A 519 3.49 8.70 -46.37
CA PHE A 519 2.66 8.82 -45.16
C PHE A 519 3.56 8.87 -43.92
N ALA A 520 3.45 9.96 -43.15
CA ALA A 520 4.20 10.12 -41.92
C ALA A 520 3.45 9.43 -40.75
N VAL A 521 4.09 8.46 -40.13
CA VAL A 521 3.54 7.73 -38.96
C VAL A 521 3.96 8.46 -37.68
N ASN A 522 2.98 8.95 -36.95
CA ASN A 522 3.18 9.66 -35.68
C ASN A 522 3.00 8.77 -34.46
N ASP A 523 2.26 7.65 -34.59
CA ASP A 523 2.03 6.67 -33.55
C ASP A 523 1.60 5.34 -34.16
N THR A 524 1.75 4.27 -33.41
CA THR A 524 1.34 2.92 -33.80
C THR A 524 0.58 2.28 -32.65
N GLN A 525 -0.65 1.83 -32.92
CA GLN A 525 -1.56 1.29 -31.91
C GLN A 525 -2.11 -0.06 -32.35
N LYS A 526 -2.53 -0.88 -31.37
CA LYS A 526 -3.23 -2.15 -31.62
C LYS A 526 -4.73 -1.93 -31.78
N TYR A 527 -5.31 -2.58 -32.79
CA TYR A 527 -6.74 -2.66 -33.02
C TYR A 527 -7.12 -4.14 -33.11
N GLY A 528 -7.37 -4.79 -31.94
CA GLY A 528 -7.54 -6.23 -31.87
C GLY A 528 -6.22 -6.94 -32.23
N GLN A 529 -6.26 -7.78 -33.27
CA GLN A 529 -5.08 -8.46 -33.80
C GLN A 529 -4.35 -7.66 -34.91
N ALA A 530 -4.93 -6.53 -35.33
CA ALA A 530 -4.35 -5.66 -36.36
C ALA A 530 -3.51 -4.55 -35.73
N ILE A 531 -2.54 -4.05 -36.48
CA ILE A 531 -1.68 -2.93 -36.09
C ILE A 531 -1.98 -1.74 -36.96
N GLY A 532 -2.38 -0.62 -36.36
CA GLY A 532 -2.72 0.62 -37.04
C GLY A 532 -1.61 1.66 -36.94
N HIS A 533 -1.25 2.21 -38.08
CA HIS A 533 -0.24 3.28 -38.23
C HIS A 533 -1.00 4.59 -38.34
N ILE A 534 -0.87 5.43 -37.33
CA ILE A 534 -1.60 6.69 -37.18
C ILE A 534 -0.72 7.82 -37.66
N GLY A 535 -1.22 8.63 -38.58
CA GLY A 535 -0.46 9.75 -39.08
C GLY A 535 -1.16 10.51 -40.17
N LYS A 536 -0.36 11.15 -41.02
CA LYS A 536 -0.83 12.05 -42.05
C LYS A 536 -0.17 11.75 -43.39
N LEU A 537 -0.97 11.73 -44.44
CA LEU A 537 -0.44 11.60 -45.82
C LEU A 537 0.19 12.92 -46.26
N SER A 538 1.49 12.91 -46.52
CA SER A 538 2.24 14.11 -46.87
C SER A 538 2.01 14.52 -48.33
N HIS A 539 1.99 13.55 -49.25
CA HIS A 539 1.71 13.77 -50.67
C HIS A 539 1.20 12.51 -51.32
N GLY A 540 0.51 12.68 -52.44
CA GLY A 540 0.00 11.61 -53.26
C GLY A 540 -1.36 11.08 -52.73
N THR A 541 -1.71 9.87 -53.17
CA THR A 541 -2.93 9.18 -52.78
C THR A 541 -2.59 7.75 -52.33
N LEU A 542 -3.11 7.32 -51.21
CA LEU A 542 -2.95 5.99 -50.66
C LEU A 542 -4.28 5.24 -50.74
N LYS A 543 -4.25 4.01 -51.29
CA LYS A 543 -5.46 3.18 -51.48
C LYS A 543 -5.30 1.83 -50.82
N VAL A 544 -6.41 1.23 -50.43
CA VAL A 544 -6.44 -0.16 -49.96
C VAL A 544 -5.88 -1.06 -51.10
N GLY A 545 -4.99 -1.96 -50.72
CA GLY A 545 -4.29 -2.87 -51.64
C GLY A 545 -2.95 -2.35 -52.18
N ASP A 546 -2.62 -1.08 -51.93
CA ASP A 546 -1.33 -0.52 -52.35
C ASP A 546 -0.17 -1.22 -51.63
N ALA A 547 0.89 -1.44 -52.39
CA ALA A 547 2.19 -1.90 -51.90
C ALA A 547 3.01 -0.71 -51.41
N LEU A 548 3.68 -0.84 -50.32
CA LEU A 548 4.52 0.19 -49.75
C LEU A 548 5.73 -0.39 -49.02
N GLU A 549 6.67 0.46 -48.74
CA GLU A 549 7.80 0.19 -47.84
C GLU A 549 7.52 0.87 -46.51
N ALA A 550 7.47 0.07 -45.44
CA ALA A 550 7.32 0.57 -44.07
C ALA A 550 8.70 0.71 -43.42
N ASP A 551 9.05 1.93 -43.03
CA ASP A 551 10.39 2.29 -42.53
C ASP A 551 10.25 2.95 -41.16
N VAL A 552 10.71 2.25 -40.12
CA VAL A 552 10.70 2.74 -38.74
C VAL A 552 11.79 3.78 -38.55
N ASP A 553 11.51 4.83 -37.77
CA ASP A 553 12.55 5.78 -37.32
C ASP A 553 13.57 5.03 -36.46
N ARG A 554 14.71 4.70 -37.07
CA ARG A 554 15.74 3.84 -36.44
C ARG A 554 16.37 4.45 -35.22
N ALA A 555 16.70 5.74 -35.27
CA ALA A 555 17.34 6.43 -34.16
C ALA A 555 16.40 6.47 -32.92
N ARG A 556 15.13 6.77 -33.16
CA ARG A 556 14.11 6.79 -32.10
C ARG A 556 13.86 5.39 -31.52
N ARG A 557 13.71 4.36 -32.38
CA ARG A 557 13.55 2.97 -31.95
C ARG A 557 14.73 2.52 -31.06
N GLN A 558 15.95 2.88 -31.47
CA GLN A 558 17.14 2.52 -30.69
C GLN A 558 17.11 3.16 -29.31
N ARG A 559 16.75 4.42 -29.20
CA ARG A 559 16.61 5.08 -27.91
C ARG A 559 15.55 4.39 -27.03
N ILE A 560 14.43 3.98 -27.61
CA ILE A 560 13.39 3.23 -26.91
C ILE A 560 13.90 1.88 -26.43
N ARG A 561 14.62 1.14 -27.28
CA ARG A 561 15.24 -0.15 -26.92
C ARG A 561 16.18 -0.03 -25.72
N LEU A 562 17.03 0.99 -25.70
CA LEU A 562 17.96 1.22 -24.60
C LEU A 562 17.22 1.46 -23.29
N ASN A 563 16.19 2.28 -23.31
CA ASN A 563 15.37 2.58 -22.15
C ASN A 563 14.58 1.34 -21.67
N HIS A 564 14.08 0.54 -22.60
CA HIS A 564 13.34 -0.66 -22.25
C HIS A 564 14.25 -1.73 -21.63
N SER A 565 15.40 -1.97 -22.21
CA SER A 565 16.38 -2.92 -21.66
C SER A 565 16.90 -2.47 -20.29
N ALA A 566 17.15 -1.17 -20.11
CA ALA A 566 17.54 -0.61 -18.83
C ALA A 566 16.45 -0.76 -17.75
N THR A 567 15.18 -0.72 -18.14
CA THR A 567 14.06 -0.94 -17.21
C THR A 567 14.12 -2.33 -16.57
N HIS A 568 14.43 -3.37 -17.35
CA HIS A 568 14.58 -4.73 -16.85
C HIS A 568 15.78 -4.86 -15.90
N LEU A 569 16.92 -4.28 -16.26
CA LEU A 569 18.11 -4.26 -15.40
C LEU A 569 17.81 -3.54 -14.08
N MET A 570 17.12 -2.41 -14.14
CA MET A 570 16.73 -1.65 -12.96
C MET A 570 15.75 -2.42 -12.08
N HIS A 571 14.78 -3.10 -12.66
CA HIS A 571 13.85 -3.93 -11.89
C HIS A 571 14.58 -5.02 -11.09
N ALA A 572 15.49 -5.73 -11.73
CA ALA A 572 16.33 -6.72 -11.05
C ALA A 572 17.20 -6.09 -9.96
N ALA A 573 17.78 -4.92 -10.20
CA ALA A 573 18.58 -4.20 -9.23
C ALA A 573 17.74 -3.74 -8.03
N LEU A 574 16.54 -3.24 -8.26
CA LEU A 574 15.61 -2.85 -7.19
C LEU A 574 15.26 -4.03 -6.29
N ARG A 575 15.04 -5.20 -6.86
CA ARG A 575 14.76 -6.41 -6.08
C ARG A 575 15.97 -6.85 -5.25
N GLN A 576 17.19 -6.67 -5.74
CA GLN A 576 18.39 -6.97 -4.96
C GLN A 576 18.61 -5.97 -3.81
N VAL A 577 18.37 -4.69 -4.03
CA VAL A 577 18.63 -3.62 -3.06
C VAL A 577 17.51 -3.49 -2.02
N LEU A 578 16.26 -3.51 -2.48
CA LEU A 578 15.09 -3.25 -1.63
C LEU A 578 14.41 -4.52 -1.12
N GLY A 579 14.47 -5.61 -1.88
CA GLY A 579 13.85 -6.88 -1.53
C GLY A 579 12.90 -7.41 -2.60
N THR A 580 12.50 -8.67 -2.44
CA THR A 580 11.67 -9.40 -3.42
C THR A 580 10.21 -8.96 -3.45
N HIS A 581 9.78 -8.09 -2.53
CA HIS A 581 8.46 -7.46 -2.55
C HIS A 581 8.28 -6.48 -3.70
N VAL A 582 9.39 -6.00 -4.30
CA VAL A 582 9.34 -5.10 -5.44
C VAL A 582 8.68 -5.80 -6.63
N ALA A 583 7.58 -5.24 -7.08
CA ALA A 583 6.83 -5.70 -8.25
C ALA A 583 6.41 -4.50 -9.09
N GLN A 584 6.38 -4.68 -10.39
CA GLN A 584 5.94 -3.62 -11.32
C GLN A 584 4.46 -3.29 -11.09
N LYS A 585 4.16 -2.01 -10.93
CA LYS A 585 2.80 -1.46 -10.88
C LYS A 585 2.43 -0.66 -12.12
N GLY A 586 3.42 -0.19 -12.84
CA GLY A 586 3.27 0.54 -14.08
C GLY A 586 4.61 0.74 -14.75
N SER A 587 4.60 1.02 -16.03
CA SER A 587 5.81 1.30 -16.81
C SER A 587 5.49 2.20 -17.99
N LEU A 588 6.39 3.12 -18.28
CA LEU A 588 6.35 3.91 -19.51
C LEU A 588 7.76 4.02 -20.06
N VAL A 589 7.94 3.57 -21.29
CA VAL A 589 9.23 3.60 -21.98
C VAL A 589 9.04 4.33 -23.31
N ASN A 590 9.75 5.43 -23.48
CA ASN A 590 9.78 6.21 -24.71
C ASN A 590 11.22 6.51 -25.13
N ASP A 591 11.40 7.33 -26.15
CA ASP A 591 12.71 7.67 -26.68
C ASP A 591 13.52 8.61 -25.79
N LYS A 592 12.88 9.29 -24.85
CA LYS A 592 13.52 10.30 -23.98
C LYS A 592 13.91 9.74 -22.63
N ALA A 593 13.05 8.90 -22.04
CA ALA A 593 13.20 8.43 -20.68
C ALA A 593 12.44 7.13 -20.44
N LEU A 594 12.69 6.51 -19.30
CA LEU A 594 11.88 5.45 -18.75
C LEU A 594 11.25 5.91 -17.42
N ARG A 595 10.07 5.41 -17.16
CA ARG A 595 9.35 5.60 -15.89
C ARG A 595 8.90 4.23 -15.42
N PHE A 596 9.18 3.92 -14.16
CA PHE A 596 8.85 2.63 -13.57
C PHE A 596 8.20 2.84 -12.22
N ASP A 597 6.98 2.33 -12.07
CA ASP A 597 6.23 2.36 -10.82
C ASP A 597 6.29 0.96 -10.20
N PHE A 598 6.61 0.90 -8.92
CA PHE A 598 6.83 -0.37 -8.23
C PHE A 598 6.35 -0.33 -6.79
N SER A 599 6.06 -1.50 -6.25
CA SER A 599 5.64 -1.66 -4.86
C SER A 599 6.82 -1.51 -3.91
N HIS A 600 6.74 -0.50 -3.06
CA HIS A 600 7.66 -0.28 -1.95
C HIS A 600 7.02 0.65 -0.92
N PHE A 601 7.28 0.43 0.35
CA PHE A 601 6.54 1.00 1.48
C PHE A 601 7.07 2.34 1.99
N GLU A 602 8.23 2.80 1.51
CA GLU A 602 8.85 4.07 1.91
C GLU A 602 9.64 4.69 0.78
N ALA A 603 10.01 5.95 0.93
CA ALA A 603 10.92 6.62 0.03
C ALA A 603 12.30 5.91 0.01
N MET A 604 12.86 5.74 -1.16
CA MET A 604 14.21 5.21 -1.27
C MET A 604 15.22 6.18 -0.67
N LYS A 605 16.19 5.62 0.05
CA LYS A 605 17.31 6.41 0.56
C LYS A 605 18.29 6.77 -0.56
N PRO A 606 19.02 7.90 -0.47
CA PRO A 606 20.00 8.26 -1.48
C PRO A 606 21.03 7.17 -1.77
N GLU A 607 21.50 6.44 -0.74
CA GLU A 607 22.41 5.31 -0.89
C GLU A 607 21.78 4.11 -1.61
N GLU A 608 20.50 3.88 -1.45
CA GLU A 608 19.76 2.83 -2.16
C GLU A 608 19.61 3.18 -3.65
N ILE A 609 19.29 4.43 -3.95
CA ILE A 609 19.21 4.94 -5.34
C ILE A 609 20.57 4.78 -6.03
N ARG A 610 21.66 5.16 -5.34
CA ARG A 610 23.00 5.02 -5.84
C ARG A 610 23.39 3.55 -6.07
N ALA A 611 23.02 2.66 -5.16
CA ALA A 611 23.30 1.23 -5.28
C ALA A 611 22.60 0.61 -6.48
N VAL A 612 21.33 0.96 -6.73
CA VAL A 612 20.56 0.52 -7.92
C VAL A 612 21.24 1.00 -9.20
N GLU A 613 21.57 2.26 -9.27
CA GLU A 613 22.25 2.86 -10.43
C GLU A 613 23.60 2.19 -10.73
N ASP A 614 24.40 1.95 -9.67
CA ASP A 614 25.68 1.28 -9.80
C ASP A 614 25.56 -0.17 -10.28
N LEU A 615 24.58 -0.91 -9.79
CA LEU A 615 24.28 -2.28 -10.24
C LEU A 615 23.90 -2.31 -11.72
N VAL A 616 23.01 -1.42 -12.15
CA VAL A 616 22.60 -1.34 -13.55
C VAL A 616 23.81 -1.01 -14.45
N ASN A 617 24.59 0.01 -14.10
CA ASN A 617 25.77 0.39 -14.88
C ASN A 617 26.84 -0.71 -14.89
N ALA A 618 26.97 -1.49 -13.83
CA ALA A 618 27.87 -2.66 -13.80
C ALA A 618 27.42 -3.71 -14.82
N GLN A 619 26.13 -3.98 -14.95
CA GLN A 619 25.62 -4.92 -15.96
C GLN A 619 25.78 -4.38 -17.37
N ILE A 620 25.63 -3.09 -17.57
CA ILE A 620 25.90 -2.43 -18.86
C ILE A 620 27.38 -2.64 -19.26
N ARG A 621 28.32 -2.43 -18.34
CA ARG A 621 29.75 -2.63 -18.59
C ARG A 621 30.13 -4.08 -18.88
N ARG A 622 29.37 -5.05 -18.37
CA ARG A 622 29.59 -6.46 -18.71
C ARG A 622 29.31 -6.78 -20.16
N ASN A 623 28.56 -5.93 -20.86
CA ASN A 623 28.23 -6.08 -22.27
C ASN A 623 27.65 -7.45 -22.63
N LEU A 624 26.70 -7.92 -21.82
CA LEU A 624 26.05 -9.22 -21.98
C LEU A 624 25.11 -9.22 -23.19
N PRO A 625 25.02 -10.35 -23.92
CA PRO A 625 23.98 -10.51 -24.93
C PRO A 625 22.59 -10.42 -24.28
N VAL A 626 21.67 -9.70 -24.92
CA VAL A 626 20.26 -9.69 -24.54
C VAL A 626 19.57 -10.77 -25.36
N GLU A 627 19.22 -11.88 -24.70
CA GLU A 627 18.68 -13.07 -25.35
C GLU A 627 17.16 -13.16 -25.19
N THR A 628 16.47 -13.50 -26.25
CA THR A 628 15.03 -13.76 -26.22
C THR A 628 14.76 -15.18 -26.68
N ASN A 629 14.10 -15.97 -25.86
CA ASN A 629 13.67 -17.32 -26.13
C ASN A 629 12.15 -17.40 -26.09
N ILE A 630 11.57 -18.06 -27.12
CA ILE A 630 10.12 -18.34 -27.13
C ILE A 630 9.93 -19.73 -26.54
N MET A 631 9.09 -19.84 -25.52
CA MET A 631 8.81 -21.09 -24.84
C MET A 631 7.38 -21.14 -24.32
N ASP A 632 6.94 -22.33 -23.89
CA ASP A 632 5.66 -22.46 -23.22
C ASP A 632 5.67 -21.73 -21.88
N ILE A 633 4.53 -21.20 -21.47
CA ILE A 633 4.43 -20.42 -20.22
C ILE A 633 4.87 -21.22 -18.99
N ASP A 634 4.59 -22.50 -18.95
CA ASP A 634 5.01 -23.37 -17.84
C ASP A 634 6.53 -23.55 -17.80
N ALA A 635 7.16 -23.75 -18.96
CA ALA A 635 8.62 -23.79 -19.07
C ALA A 635 9.27 -22.46 -18.68
N ALA A 636 8.64 -21.34 -19.01
CA ALA A 636 9.10 -20.01 -18.64
C ALA A 636 9.08 -19.83 -17.11
N ARG A 637 8.02 -20.25 -16.45
CA ARG A 637 7.92 -20.22 -14.99
C ARG A 637 8.96 -21.11 -14.31
N GLU A 638 9.20 -22.29 -14.83
CA GLU A 638 10.23 -23.20 -14.32
C GLU A 638 11.65 -22.65 -14.49
N SER A 639 11.89 -21.84 -15.52
CA SER A 639 13.18 -21.16 -15.73
C SER A 639 13.44 -20.01 -14.76
N GLY A 640 12.47 -19.66 -13.91
CA GLY A 640 12.55 -18.55 -12.98
C GLY A 640 12.20 -17.19 -13.59
N ALA A 641 11.60 -17.18 -14.79
CA ALA A 641 11.16 -15.94 -15.43
C ALA A 641 10.07 -15.24 -14.62
N MET A 642 10.26 -13.95 -14.34
CA MET A 642 9.25 -13.16 -13.66
C MET A 642 8.11 -12.81 -14.61
N ALA A 643 6.87 -13.10 -14.16
CA ALA A 643 5.64 -12.69 -14.80
C ALA A 643 4.98 -11.59 -13.97
N LEU A 644 4.31 -10.64 -14.63
CA LEU A 644 3.55 -9.61 -13.94
C LEU A 644 2.26 -10.22 -13.35
N PHE A 645 1.99 -9.88 -12.09
CA PHE A 645 0.78 -10.32 -11.43
C PHE A 645 -0.46 -9.71 -12.11
N GLY A 646 -1.43 -10.56 -12.46
CA GLY A 646 -2.68 -10.13 -13.09
C GLY A 646 -2.65 -9.96 -14.61
N GLU A 647 -1.52 -10.11 -15.27
CA GLU A 647 -1.47 -10.15 -16.73
C GLU A 647 -1.81 -11.54 -17.26
N LYS A 648 -2.59 -11.54 -18.34
CA LYS A 648 -2.87 -12.76 -19.08
C LYS A 648 -1.80 -12.95 -20.15
N TYR A 649 -1.13 -14.08 -20.10
CA TYR A 649 -0.14 -14.47 -21.09
C TYR A 649 -0.70 -15.56 -22.00
N ASP A 650 -0.30 -15.54 -23.27
CA ASP A 650 -0.55 -16.64 -24.20
C ASP A 650 0.20 -17.90 -23.75
N ASP A 651 -0.17 -19.05 -24.31
CA ASP A 651 0.50 -20.33 -24.00
C ASP A 651 1.99 -20.31 -24.34
N ARG A 652 2.38 -19.53 -25.34
CA ARG A 652 3.77 -19.30 -25.70
C ARG A 652 4.16 -17.84 -25.42
N VAL A 653 5.28 -17.67 -24.75
CA VAL A 653 5.77 -16.37 -24.26
C VAL A 653 7.20 -16.12 -24.68
N ARG A 654 7.57 -14.84 -24.74
CA ARG A 654 8.96 -14.40 -24.96
C ARG A 654 9.63 -14.18 -23.61
N VAL A 655 10.71 -14.94 -23.38
CA VAL A 655 11.54 -14.80 -22.16
C VAL A 655 12.78 -14.03 -22.53
N LEU A 656 12.95 -12.87 -21.88
CA LEU A 656 14.08 -11.98 -22.03
C LEU A 656 15.11 -12.24 -20.95
N SER A 657 16.34 -12.57 -21.34
CA SER A 657 17.44 -12.85 -20.40
C SER A 657 18.64 -11.94 -20.66
N MET A 658 19.18 -11.36 -19.61
CA MET A 658 20.40 -10.56 -19.61
C MET A 658 21.38 -11.22 -18.63
N GLY A 659 22.06 -12.28 -19.10
CA GLY A 659 22.84 -13.15 -18.25
C GLY A 659 21.96 -13.84 -17.21
N ASP A 660 22.49 -14.02 -16.03
CA ASP A 660 21.81 -14.53 -14.84
C ASP A 660 21.19 -13.41 -13.97
N PHE A 661 21.42 -12.15 -14.35
CA PHE A 661 20.99 -10.98 -13.57
C PHE A 661 19.50 -10.67 -13.73
N SER A 662 18.95 -10.77 -14.92
CA SER A 662 17.55 -10.46 -15.23
C SER A 662 16.95 -11.50 -16.18
N THR A 663 15.83 -12.09 -15.79
CA THR A 663 15.03 -13.00 -16.61
C THR A 663 13.55 -12.66 -16.43
N GLU A 664 12.91 -12.12 -17.47
CA GLU A 664 11.52 -11.66 -17.41
C GLU A 664 10.75 -12.01 -18.66
N LEU A 665 9.43 -12.10 -18.53
CA LEU A 665 8.52 -12.19 -19.68
C LEU A 665 8.37 -10.79 -20.27
N CYS A 666 8.68 -10.60 -21.55
CA CYS A 666 8.55 -9.31 -22.21
C CYS A 666 8.36 -9.45 -23.71
N GLY A 667 7.33 -8.80 -24.26
CA GLY A 667 7.04 -8.73 -25.69
C GLY A 667 7.60 -7.47 -26.37
N GLY A 668 8.30 -6.59 -25.66
CA GLY A 668 8.86 -5.35 -26.20
C GLY A 668 10.12 -5.54 -27.04
N THR A 669 10.65 -4.44 -27.54
CA THR A 669 11.91 -4.42 -28.31
C THR A 669 13.07 -4.05 -27.40
N HIS A 670 14.24 -4.66 -27.63
CA HIS A 670 15.40 -4.54 -26.74
C HIS A 670 16.70 -4.32 -27.48
N ALA A 671 17.69 -3.78 -26.77
CA ALA A 671 19.07 -3.69 -27.21
C ALA A 671 19.63 -5.09 -27.51
N SER A 672 20.58 -5.20 -28.42
CA SER A 672 21.25 -6.48 -28.74
C SER A 672 22.18 -6.91 -27.60
N ARG A 673 22.83 -5.96 -26.95
CA ARG A 673 23.74 -6.18 -25.82
C ARG A 673 23.50 -5.12 -24.75
N THR A 674 23.78 -5.46 -23.50
CA THR A 674 23.65 -4.50 -22.40
C THR A 674 24.57 -3.30 -22.54
N GLY A 675 25.74 -3.49 -23.15
CA GLY A 675 26.69 -2.40 -23.41
C GLY A 675 26.16 -1.32 -24.35
N ASP A 676 25.21 -1.63 -25.21
CA ASP A 676 24.59 -0.66 -26.13
C ASP A 676 23.86 0.45 -25.36
N ILE A 677 23.40 0.19 -24.13
CA ILE A 677 22.74 1.18 -23.28
C ILE A 677 23.69 2.35 -22.96
N GLY A 678 24.97 2.06 -22.81
CA GLY A 678 26.03 3.03 -22.55
C GLY A 678 26.05 3.47 -21.09
N LEU A 679 25.16 4.37 -20.72
CA LEU A 679 25.05 4.91 -19.37
C LEU A 679 23.59 4.93 -18.93
N PHE A 680 23.37 4.63 -17.65
CA PHE A 680 22.08 4.70 -16.99
C PHE A 680 22.15 5.70 -15.82
N ARG A 681 21.20 6.61 -15.75
CA ARG A 681 21.11 7.61 -14.67
C ARG A 681 19.68 7.75 -14.18
N ILE A 682 19.48 7.60 -12.89
CA ILE A 682 18.20 7.88 -12.23
C ILE A 682 18.08 9.39 -12.06
N THR A 683 16.97 9.98 -12.55
CA THR A 683 16.71 11.42 -12.48
C THR A 683 15.81 11.82 -11.35
N SER A 684 14.89 10.93 -10.94
CA SER A 684 13.98 11.19 -9.82
C SER A 684 13.44 9.90 -9.18
N GLU A 685 13.08 10.01 -7.92
CA GLU A 685 12.34 8.98 -7.16
C GLU A 685 11.27 9.70 -6.35
N SER A 686 10.01 9.25 -6.45
CA SER A 686 8.88 9.89 -5.78
C SER A 686 7.76 8.89 -5.49
N GLY A 687 6.81 9.27 -4.62
CA GLY A 687 5.61 8.50 -4.38
C GLY A 687 4.49 8.88 -5.34
N THR A 688 3.71 7.89 -5.80
CA THR A 688 2.54 8.11 -6.65
C THR A 688 1.24 7.72 -5.95
N ALA A 689 1.30 6.70 -5.12
CA ALA A 689 0.19 6.23 -4.30
C ALA A 689 0.75 5.56 -3.04
N ALA A 690 -0.09 5.24 -2.09
CA ALA A 690 0.35 4.50 -0.92
C ALA A 690 0.91 3.13 -1.31
N GLY A 691 2.14 2.85 -0.89
CA GLY A 691 2.85 1.62 -1.23
C GLY A 691 3.36 1.54 -2.67
N VAL A 692 3.32 2.62 -3.43
CA VAL A 692 3.82 2.68 -4.81
C VAL A 692 4.82 3.81 -4.97
N ARG A 693 6.03 3.46 -5.41
CA ARG A 693 7.11 4.41 -5.71
C ARG A 693 7.32 4.52 -7.22
N ARG A 694 7.81 5.65 -7.65
CA ARG A 694 8.10 5.94 -9.05
C ARG A 694 9.55 6.33 -9.24
N ILE A 695 10.24 5.66 -10.15
CA ILE A 695 11.56 6.06 -10.63
C ILE A 695 11.46 6.55 -12.06
N GLU A 696 12.13 7.66 -12.35
CA GLU A 696 12.39 8.14 -13.69
C GLU A 696 13.88 8.07 -13.95
N ALA A 697 14.27 7.62 -15.16
CA ALA A 697 15.67 7.45 -15.54
C ALA A 697 15.88 7.72 -17.01
N VAL A 698 17.12 7.97 -17.35
CA VAL A 698 17.59 8.21 -18.72
C VAL A 698 18.77 7.31 -19.07
N THR A 699 18.94 7.02 -20.36
CA THR A 699 20.03 6.15 -20.85
C THR A 699 20.75 6.78 -22.03
N GLY A 700 21.93 6.28 -22.35
CA GLY A 700 22.68 6.63 -23.54
C GLY A 700 22.92 8.12 -23.66
N GLU A 701 22.62 8.69 -24.82
CA GLU A 701 22.75 10.13 -25.09
C GLU A 701 21.95 11.00 -24.14
N GLY A 702 20.73 10.55 -23.73
CA GLY A 702 19.90 11.25 -22.76
C GLY A 702 20.55 11.34 -21.39
N ALA A 703 21.24 10.29 -20.96
CA ALA A 703 21.98 10.27 -19.70
C ALA A 703 23.21 11.19 -19.75
N ILE A 704 23.91 11.20 -20.86
CA ILE A 704 25.07 12.11 -21.09
C ILE A 704 24.59 13.56 -21.06
N ALA A 705 23.51 13.87 -21.77
CA ALA A 705 22.95 15.22 -21.80
C ALA A 705 22.51 15.68 -20.41
N TYR A 706 21.91 14.79 -19.61
CA TYR A 706 21.55 15.07 -18.23
C TYR A 706 22.79 15.42 -17.38
N LEU A 707 23.85 14.63 -17.48
CA LEU A 707 25.10 14.90 -16.75
C LEU A 707 25.75 16.21 -17.18
N HIS A 708 25.74 16.51 -18.50
CA HIS A 708 26.25 17.79 -19.02
C HIS A 708 25.45 18.96 -18.43
N ALA A 709 24.12 18.87 -18.41
CA ALA A 709 23.28 19.91 -17.82
C ALA A 709 23.58 20.13 -16.32
N GLN A 710 23.80 19.06 -15.56
CA GLN A 710 24.20 19.15 -14.16
C GLN A 710 25.58 19.78 -13.99
N SER A 711 26.53 19.40 -14.84
CA SER A 711 27.88 19.96 -14.84
C SER A 711 27.87 21.45 -15.20
N ASP A 712 27.12 21.85 -16.23
CA ASP A 712 26.98 23.23 -16.66
C ASP A 712 26.36 24.10 -15.58
N LEU A 713 25.29 23.58 -14.90
CA LEU A 713 24.67 24.28 -13.79
C LEU A 713 25.65 24.50 -12.63
N LEU A 714 26.44 23.49 -12.28
CA LEU A 714 27.48 23.64 -11.26
C LEU A 714 28.56 24.64 -11.68
N GLY A 715 28.94 24.64 -12.97
CA GLY A 715 29.85 25.61 -13.52
C GLY A 715 29.32 27.06 -13.45
N ASP A 716 28.06 27.24 -13.78
CA ASP A 716 27.41 28.56 -13.68
C ASP A 716 27.36 29.08 -12.25
N ILE A 717 26.99 28.19 -11.30
CA ILE A 717 26.98 28.55 -9.88
C ILE A 717 28.39 28.91 -9.40
N ALA A 718 29.39 28.11 -9.80
CA ALA A 718 30.79 28.36 -9.45
C ALA A 718 31.25 29.73 -9.99
N GLN A 719 30.87 30.07 -11.22
CA GLN A 719 31.19 31.38 -11.80
C GLN A 719 30.51 32.53 -11.04
N LEU A 720 29.22 32.38 -10.68
CA LEU A 720 28.51 33.38 -9.88
C LEU A 720 29.20 33.63 -8.52
N LEU A 721 29.71 32.60 -7.91
CA LEU A 721 30.40 32.66 -6.62
C LEU A 721 31.91 32.94 -6.74
N LYS A 722 32.42 33.12 -7.95
CA LYS A 722 33.85 33.33 -8.24
C LYS A 722 34.75 32.24 -7.64
N GLY A 723 34.30 30.98 -7.79
CA GLY A 723 34.97 29.80 -7.32
C GLY A 723 35.10 28.74 -8.43
N ASP A 724 35.47 27.54 -8.04
CA ASP A 724 35.51 26.36 -8.90
C ASP A 724 34.66 25.21 -8.30
N SER A 725 34.54 24.12 -9.03
CA SER A 725 33.73 23.00 -8.58
C SER A 725 34.23 22.35 -7.25
N HIS A 726 35.52 22.50 -6.93
CA HIS A 726 36.09 21.90 -5.72
C HIS A 726 35.78 22.71 -4.46
N ASN A 727 35.65 24.03 -4.58
CA ASN A 727 35.39 24.93 -3.43
C ASN A 727 33.97 25.50 -3.40
N LEU A 728 33.07 25.03 -4.28
CA LEU A 728 31.72 25.56 -4.46
C LEU A 728 30.90 25.51 -3.16
N GLY A 729 30.93 24.39 -2.47
CA GLY A 729 30.21 24.21 -1.20
C GLY A 729 30.70 25.19 -0.13
N ASP A 730 31.99 25.42 -0.05
CA ASP A 730 32.58 26.37 0.88
C ASP A 730 32.20 27.81 0.54
N LYS A 731 32.17 28.15 -0.74
CA LYS A 731 31.74 29.46 -1.22
C LYS A 731 30.26 29.72 -0.89
N VAL A 732 29.39 28.73 -1.06
CA VAL A 732 27.96 28.86 -0.70
C VAL A 732 27.81 29.04 0.82
N ARG A 733 28.49 28.24 1.61
CA ARG A 733 28.47 28.38 3.08
C ARG A 733 28.96 29.75 3.52
N ALA A 734 30.04 30.21 2.93
CA ALA A 734 30.59 31.55 3.24
C ALA A 734 29.61 32.68 2.86
N ALA A 735 28.92 32.55 1.73
CA ALA A 735 27.91 33.52 1.31
C ALA A 735 26.71 33.56 2.25
N LEU A 736 26.22 32.39 2.68
CA LEU A 736 25.11 32.27 3.63
C LEU A 736 25.49 32.84 5.00
N GLU A 737 26.68 32.53 5.50
CA GLU A 737 27.17 33.08 6.78
C GLU A 737 27.33 34.62 6.70
N ARG A 738 27.85 35.11 5.60
CA ARG A 738 27.95 36.58 5.39
C ARG A 738 26.58 37.22 5.39
N THR A 739 25.61 36.63 4.72
CA THR A 739 24.22 37.11 4.73
C THR A 739 23.66 37.14 6.14
N ARG A 740 23.84 36.08 6.91
CA ARG A 740 23.41 36.03 8.32
C ARG A 740 24.06 37.11 9.18
N VAL A 741 25.35 37.34 9.00
CA VAL A 741 26.09 38.40 9.70
C VAL A 741 25.55 39.81 9.32
N LEU A 742 25.35 40.03 8.04
CA LEU A 742 24.82 41.31 7.53
C LEU A 742 23.38 41.59 8.03
N GLU A 743 22.54 40.57 8.07
CA GLU A 743 21.18 40.66 8.64
C GLU A 743 21.21 41.06 10.13
N LYS A 744 22.13 40.43 10.89
CA LYS A 744 22.33 40.78 12.30
C LYS A 744 22.84 42.20 12.48
N GLU A 745 23.83 42.61 11.68
CA GLU A 745 24.35 43.99 11.72
C GLU A 745 23.26 45.01 11.35
N LEU A 746 22.49 44.71 10.31
CA LEU A 746 21.37 45.54 9.90
C LEU A 746 20.33 45.71 11.03
N GLN A 747 19.99 44.60 11.70
CA GLN A 747 19.08 44.58 12.82
C GLN A 747 19.63 45.44 13.98
N GLN A 748 20.91 45.32 14.30
CA GLN A 748 21.57 46.17 15.35
C GLN A 748 21.57 47.65 14.98
N LEU A 749 21.85 47.97 13.70
CA LEU A 749 21.82 49.35 13.23
C LEU A 749 20.39 49.94 13.33
N LYS A 750 19.39 49.15 12.99
CA LYS A 750 17.98 49.55 13.13
C LYS A 750 17.61 49.79 14.59
N GLU A 751 18.05 48.95 15.50
CA GLU A 751 17.83 49.13 16.93
C GLU A 751 18.53 50.37 17.48
N GLN A 752 19.77 50.62 17.05
CA GLN A 752 20.51 51.83 17.42
C GLN A 752 19.82 53.11 16.90
N ALA A 753 19.37 53.10 15.65
CA ALA A 753 18.63 54.22 15.06
C ALA A 753 17.33 54.46 15.81
N ALA A 754 16.60 53.42 16.15
CA ALA A 754 15.36 53.51 16.95
C ALA A 754 15.62 54.06 18.36
N ALA A 755 16.71 53.60 19.03
CA ALA A 755 17.09 54.11 20.35
C ALA A 755 17.46 55.59 20.31
N GLN A 756 18.19 56.03 19.25
CA GLN A 756 18.55 57.42 19.06
C GLN A 756 17.30 58.29 18.79
N GLU A 757 16.38 57.82 17.98
CA GLU A 757 15.08 58.46 17.70
C GLU A 757 14.27 58.57 18.99
N SER A 758 14.22 57.51 19.83
CA SER A 758 13.57 57.57 21.13
C SER A 758 14.17 58.63 22.05
N ALA A 759 15.51 58.70 22.10
CA ALA A 759 16.19 59.73 22.90
C ALA A 759 15.87 61.16 22.43
N ASN A 760 15.80 61.38 21.11
CA ASN A 760 15.39 62.67 20.55
C ASN A 760 13.91 62.96 20.80
N LEU A 761 13.04 61.97 20.77
CA LEU A 761 11.61 62.13 21.01
C LEU A 761 11.30 62.49 22.47
N SER A 762 12.09 62.04 23.45
CA SER A 762 11.84 62.28 24.88
C SER A 762 11.80 63.76 25.21
N SER A 763 12.50 64.62 24.47
CA SER A 763 12.53 66.06 24.60
C SER A 763 11.23 66.72 24.09
N LYS A 764 10.43 66.02 23.31
CA LYS A 764 9.18 66.52 22.72
C LYS A 764 7.95 66.22 23.58
N ALA A 765 8.12 65.62 24.73
CA ALA A 765 7.02 65.26 25.63
C ALA A 765 6.43 66.55 26.26
N GLU A 766 5.11 66.61 26.30
CA GLU A 766 4.36 67.66 26.97
C GLU A 766 3.88 67.22 28.34
N GLU A 767 3.86 68.11 29.34
CA GLU A 767 3.36 67.75 30.66
C GLU A 767 1.89 68.15 30.82
N ILE A 768 1.06 67.20 31.23
CA ILE A 768 -0.36 67.42 31.52
C ILE A 768 -0.66 66.85 32.90
N ASN A 769 -1.01 67.72 33.89
CA ASN A 769 -1.36 67.29 35.25
C ASN A 769 -0.33 66.33 35.89
N GLY A 770 0.96 66.60 35.68
CA GLY A 770 2.04 65.74 36.24
C GLY A 770 2.40 64.53 35.45
N VAL A 771 1.76 64.26 34.30
CA VAL A 771 2.01 63.15 33.42
C VAL A 771 2.56 63.66 32.09
N LYS A 772 3.65 63.06 31.61
CA LYS A 772 4.26 63.42 30.34
C LYS A 772 3.57 62.68 29.17
N LEU A 773 3.04 63.42 28.24
CA LEU A 773 2.39 62.91 27.02
C LEU A 773 3.32 63.08 25.83
N LEU A 774 3.60 62.03 25.15
CA LEU A 774 4.34 62.01 23.88
C LEU A 774 3.50 61.35 22.77
N VAL A 775 3.23 62.11 21.72
CA VAL A 775 2.51 61.58 20.52
C VAL A 775 3.35 61.95 19.31
N SER A 776 3.73 60.96 18.53
CA SER A 776 4.56 61.16 17.34
C SER A 776 4.31 60.10 16.26
N GLU A 777 4.39 60.58 15.01
CA GLU A 777 4.52 59.77 13.83
C GLU A 777 5.99 59.63 13.52
N LEU A 778 6.44 58.37 13.28
CA LEU A 778 7.82 58.05 12.95
C LEU A 778 7.94 57.64 11.51
N THR A 779 9.01 58.08 10.85
CA THR A 779 9.31 57.72 9.46
C THR A 779 10.47 56.75 9.39
N GLY A 780 10.35 55.71 8.59
CA GLY A 780 11.42 54.74 8.38
C GLY A 780 11.68 53.78 9.54
N VAL A 781 10.77 53.68 10.50
CA VAL A 781 10.86 52.74 11.62
C VAL A 781 9.97 51.53 11.34
N GLU A 782 10.50 50.33 11.52
CA GLU A 782 9.71 49.13 11.37
C GLU A 782 8.69 48.95 12.50
N PRO A 783 7.46 48.50 12.24
CA PRO A 783 6.43 48.34 13.24
C PRO A 783 6.84 47.54 14.48
N LYS A 784 7.67 46.51 14.31
CA LYS A 784 8.20 45.71 15.43
C LYS A 784 9.12 46.43 16.37
N MET A 785 9.74 47.53 15.93
CA MET A 785 10.62 48.36 16.75
C MET A 785 9.87 49.33 17.65
N LEU A 786 8.61 49.62 17.36
CA LEU A 786 7.79 50.56 18.13
C LEU A 786 7.64 50.13 19.57
N ARG A 787 7.53 48.87 19.86
CA ARG A 787 7.39 48.33 21.23
C ARG A 787 8.60 48.63 22.09
N THR A 788 9.78 48.39 21.57
CA THR A 788 11.06 48.70 22.24
C THR A 788 11.19 50.21 22.48
N MET A 789 10.83 51.02 21.51
CA MET A 789 10.86 52.49 21.65
C MET A 789 9.90 52.99 22.74
N VAL A 790 8.70 52.44 22.84
CA VAL A 790 7.74 52.78 23.88
C VAL A 790 8.29 52.41 25.27
N ASP A 791 8.86 51.23 25.41
CA ASP A 791 9.46 50.77 26.68
C ASP A 791 10.60 51.73 27.11
N ASP A 792 11.50 52.07 26.19
CA ASP A 792 12.60 52.99 26.42
C ASP A 792 12.06 54.40 26.86
N LEU A 793 11.05 54.91 26.16
CA LEU A 793 10.44 56.19 26.47
C LEU A 793 9.72 56.18 27.82
N LYS A 794 9.05 55.11 28.17
CA LYS A 794 8.43 54.93 29.49
C LYS A 794 9.48 54.94 30.59
N ASN A 795 10.63 54.31 30.39
CA ASN A 795 11.73 54.32 31.36
C ASN A 795 12.40 55.72 31.49
N GLN A 796 12.49 56.47 30.41
CA GLN A 796 13.12 57.78 30.38
C GLN A 796 12.20 58.90 31.00
N LEU A 797 10.92 58.81 30.73
CA LEU A 797 9.96 59.89 31.08
C LEU A 797 9.28 59.68 32.43
N GLY A 798 9.32 58.52 33.02
CA GLY A 798 8.65 58.28 34.31
C GLY A 798 7.13 58.11 34.17
N SER A 799 6.32 58.95 34.84
CA SER A 799 4.86 58.94 34.64
C SER A 799 4.52 59.54 33.28
N THR A 800 4.06 58.65 32.41
CA THR A 800 3.96 58.97 30.97
C THR A 800 2.86 58.21 30.25
N ILE A 801 2.40 58.80 29.16
CA ILE A 801 1.56 58.20 28.11
C ILE A 801 2.26 58.46 26.80
N VAL A 802 2.53 57.37 26.04
CA VAL A 802 3.23 57.41 24.75
C VAL A 802 2.33 56.81 23.67
N VAL A 803 2.16 57.53 22.57
CA VAL A 803 1.51 57.02 21.35
C VAL A 803 2.46 57.22 20.18
N LEU A 804 2.87 56.13 19.57
CA LEU A 804 3.72 56.16 18.39
C LEU A 804 3.00 55.51 17.20
N ALA A 805 3.24 56.06 16.05
CA ALA A 805 2.68 55.52 14.80
C ALA A 805 3.73 55.49 13.69
N THR A 806 3.63 54.52 12.80
CA THR A 806 4.42 54.46 11.58
C THR A 806 3.55 54.02 10.42
N VAL A 807 3.88 54.46 9.22
CA VAL A 807 3.19 54.07 7.98
C VAL A 807 4.17 53.34 7.09
N ALA A 808 3.81 52.13 6.68
CA ALA A 808 4.57 51.32 5.71
C ALA A 808 3.58 50.71 4.70
N ASP A 809 3.85 50.90 3.41
CA ASP A 809 3.02 50.34 2.31
C ASP A 809 1.52 50.71 2.45
N GLY A 810 1.24 51.95 2.87
CA GLY A 810 -0.13 52.45 3.06
C GLY A 810 -0.85 51.91 4.32
N LYS A 811 -0.21 51.07 5.11
CA LYS A 811 -0.74 50.53 6.36
C LYS A 811 -0.21 51.31 7.55
N VAL A 812 -1.10 51.64 8.46
CA VAL A 812 -0.75 52.34 9.70
C VAL A 812 -0.53 51.29 10.81
N SER A 813 0.58 51.42 11.52
CA SER A 813 0.85 50.63 12.74
C SER A 813 0.90 51.62 13.92
N LEU A 814 0.13 51.28 14.96
CA LEU A 814 -0.03 52.12 16.16
C LEU A 814 0.38 51.35 17.41
N ILE A 815 1.00 52.03 18.34
CA ILE A 815 1.27 51.51 19.67
C ILE A 815 1.03 52.56 20.73
N ALA A 816 0.41 52.19 21.84
CA ALA A 816 0.26 53.05 23.00
C ALA A 816 0.86 52.37 24.24
N GLY A 817 1.61 53.13 25.02
CA GLY A 817 2.16 52.70 26.30
C GLY A 817 1.76 53.68 27.39
N VAL A 818 1.37 53.15 28.55
CA VAL A 818 0.98 53.94 29.74
C VAL A 818 1.79 53.38 30.91
N SER A 819 2.46 54.28 31.66
CA SER A 819 3.15 53.90 32.87
C SER A 819 2.15 53.35 33.93
N LYS A 820 2.58 52.42 34.77
CA LYS A 820 1.72 51.71 35.73
C LYS A 820 0.95 52.63 36.66
N ASP A 821 1.56 53.71 37.06
CA ASP A 821 0.97 54.70 37.95
C ASP A 821 -0.18 55.51 37.32
N VAL A 822 -0.34 55.44 36.00
CA VAL A 822 -1.36 56.18 35.23
C VAL A 822 -2.45 55.23 34.66
N THR A 823 -2.26 53.96 34.72
CA THR A 823 -3.20 52.95 34.15
C THR A 823 -4.60 52.94 34.77
N ASP A 824 -4.75 53.46 35.95
CA ASP A 824 -6.05 53.68 36.64
C ASP A 824 -6.90 54.75 35.98
N ARG A 825 -6.28 55.74 35.35
CA ARG A 825 -6.93 56.85 34.67
C ARG A 825 -7.00 56.74 33.15
N VAL A 826 -5.93 56.23 32.55
CA VAL A 826 -5.82 55.99 31.08
C VAL A 826 -5.33 54.62 30.81
N LYS A 827 -6.07 53.87 29.99
CA LYS A 827 -5.71 52.53 29.58
C LYS A 827 -5.21 52.54 28.13
N ALA A 828 -4.08 51.92 27.90
CA ALA A 828 -3.46 51.86 26.59
C ALA A 828 -4.37 51.21 25.52
N GLY A 829 -5.13 50.17 25.86
CA GLY A 829 -6.07 49.53 24.95
C GLY A 829 -7.19 50.44 24.48
N GLU A 830 -7.76 51.28 25.37
CA GLU A 830 -8.79 52.26 25.03
C GLU A 830 -8.21 53.40 24.18
N LEU A 831 -7.00 53.86 24.52
CA LEU A 831 -6.32 54.94 23.81
C LEU A 831 -5.98 54.52 22.36
N VAL A 832 -5.36 53.36 22.20
CA VAL A 832 -4.99 52.86 20.86
C VAL A 832 -6.23 52.55 20.02
N GLY A 833 -7.28 52.04 20.64
CA GLY A 833 -8.58 51.78 19.99
C GLY A 833 -9.22 53.06 19.47
N MET A 834 -9.20 54.15 20.24
CA MET A 834 -9.72 55.45 19.83
C MET A 834 -8.96 55.99 18.60
N VAL A 835 -7.64 55.91 18.60
CA VAL A 835 -6.83 56.32 17.46
C VAL A 835 -7.04 55.46 16.25
N ALA A 836 -7.10 54.14 16.44
CA ALA A 836 -7.29 53.13 15.36
C ALA A 836 -8.61 53.31 14.62
N GLN A 837 -9.70 53.63 15.32
CA GLN A 837 -11.00 53.88 14.69
C GLN A 837 -10.96 55.03 13.67
N GLN A 838 -10.16 56.07 13.93
CA GLN A 838 -10.03 57.26 13.05
C GLN A 838 -9.21 56.94 11.79
N VAL A 839 -8.37 55.92 11.81
CA VAL A 839 -7.55 55.48 10.68
C VAL A 839 -8.06 54.17 10.02
N GLY A 840 -9.31 53.82 10.28
CA GLY A 840 -9.94 52.65 9.63
C GLY A 840 -9.48 51.32 10.15
N GLY A 841 -9.10 51.20 11.42
CA GLY A 841 -8.58 50.01 12.03
C GLY A 841 -9.19 49.68 13.39
N LYS A 842 -8.69 48.60 13.96
CA LYS A 842 -9.06 48.11 15.30
C LYS A 842 -7.79 47.69 16.03
N GLY A 843 -7.84 47.74 17.33
CA GLY A 843 -6.78 47.24 18.15
C GLY A 843 -7.15 47.25 19.63
N GLY A 844 -6.28 46.70 20.42
CA GLY A 844 -6.45 46.59 21.86
C GLY A 844 -5.24 45.92 22.49
N GLY A 845 -5.28 45.77 23.78
CA GLY A 845 -4.22 45.14 24.54
C GLY A 845 -4.35 45.34 26.03
N ARG A 846 -3.23 45.22 26.71
CA ARG A 846 -3.15 45.42 28.15
C ARG A 846 -3.33 46.92 28.52
N PRO A 847 -3.70 47.26 29.79
CA PRO A 847 -3.79 48.67 30.23
C PRO A 847 -2.48 49.44 30.12
N ASP A 848 -1.33 48.78 30.17
CA ASP A 848 0.00 49.40 30.12
C ASP A 848 0.64 49.39 28.71
N MET A 849 0.19 48.52 27.79
CA MET A 849 0.73 48.40 26.44
C MET A 849 -0.32 47.82 25.49
N ALA A 850 -0.59 48.49 24.39
CA ALA A 850 -1.52 48.03 23.39
C ALA A 850 -1.09 48.38 21.97
N GLN A 851 -1.43 47.55 21.00
CA GLN A 851 -1.11 47.75 19.59
C GLN A 851 -2.38 47.76 18.72
N ALA A 852 -2.31 48.45 17.61
CA ALA A 852 -3.38 48.52 16.63
C ALA A 852 -2.83 48.73 15.22
N GLY A 853 -3.68 48.53 14.24
CA GLY A 853 -3.40 48.85 12.86
C GLY A 853 -4.53 49.66 12.23
N GLY A 854 -4.27 50.20 11.06
CA GLY A 854 -5.26 50.95 10.28
C GLY A 854 -4.92 50.94 8.81
N THR A 855 -5.88 51.32 7.98
CA THR A 855 -5.75 51.31 6.52
C THR A 855 -5.75 52.72 5.89
N ASP A 856 -6.15 53.75 6.65
CA ASP A 856 -6.25 55.13 6.19
C ASP A 856 -5.11 55.99 6.77
N ALA A 857 -3.98 55.99 6.07
CA ALA A 857 -2.80 56.76 6.43
C ALA A 857 -3.06 58.27 6.34
N SER A 858 -4.01 58.74 5.53
CA SER A 858 -4.31 60.16 5.37
C SER A 858 -4.99 60.75 6.58
N ALA A 859 -5.70 59.98 7.38
CA ALA A 859 -6.38 60.37 8.61
C ALA A 859 -5.44 60.35 9.86
N LEU A 860 -4.22 59.83 9.74
CA LEU A 860 -3.31 59.64 10.86
C LEU A 860 -2.91 60.96 11.55
N PRO A 861 -2.55 62.05 10.86
CA PRO A 861 -2.22 63.29 11.54
C PRO A 861 -3.35 63.86 12.45
N ALA A 862 -4.58 63.81 11.93
CA ALA A 862 -5.75 64.28 12.71
C ALA A 862 -6.06 63.33 13.88
N ALA A 863 -5.89 62.02 13.69
CA ALA A 863 -6.06 60.99 14.72
C ALA A 863 -5.06 61.18 15.88
N LEU A 864 -3.79 61.43 15.55
CA LEU A 864 -2.75 61.68 16.54
C LEU A 864 -2.99 62.99 17.25
N ALA A 865 -3.45 64.06 16.57
CA ALA A 865 -3.77 65.34 17.16
C ALA A 865 -4.93 65.26 18.18
N SER A 866 -5.85 64.36 18.05
CA SER A 866 -6.97 64.12 18.96
C SER A 866 -6.55 63.48 20.29
N VAL A 867 -5.38 62.94 20.42
CA VAL A 867 -4.92 62.23 21.62
C VAL A 867 -4.76 63.16 22.79
N LYS A 868 -4.23 64.33 22.58
CA LYS A 868 -4.02 65.30 23.64
C LYS A 868 -5.34 65.72 24.36
N GLY A 869 -6.38 65.99 23.58
CA GLY A 869 -7.70 66.33 24.13
C GLY A 869 -8.36 65.15 24.86
N TRP A 870 -8.25 63.98 24.27
CA TRP A 870 -8.80 62.79 24.89
C TRP A 870 -8.15 62.39 26.22
N VAL A 871 -6.82 62.48 26.30
CA VAL A 871 -6.02 62.23 27.50
C VAL A 871 -6.28 63.34 28.55
N SER A 872 -6.32 64.56 28.16
CA SER A 872 -6.58 65.67 29.05
C SER A 872 -7.94 65.55 29.74
N ALA A 873 -8.96 65.04 29.08
CA ALA A 873 -10.27 64.77 29.63
C ALA A 873 -10.29 63.69 30.72
N LYS A 874 -9.31 62.78 30.66
CA LYS A 874 -9.21 61.64 31.59
C LYS A 874 -8.22 61.82 32.75
N LEU A 875 -7.28 62.75 32.61
CA LEU A 875 -6.36 63.17 33.66
C LEU A 875 -6.94 64.27 34.46
#